data_b5cb9af3aaabac3daa6e453b5cf2559d
#
_entry.id   b5cb9af3aaabac3daa6e453b5cf2559d
#
_cell.length_a   1.000
_cell.length_b   1.000
_cell.length_c   1.000
_cell.angle_alpha   90.00
_cell.angle_beta   90.00
_cell.angle_gamma   90.00
#
_symmetry.space_group_name_H-M   'P 1'
#
loop_
_entity.id
_entity.type
_entity.pdbx_description
1 polymer ?
#
loop_
_entity_poly.entity_id
_entity_poly.type
_entity_poly.pdbx_seq_one_letter_code
_entity_poly.pdbx_strand_id
1 'polypeptide(L)'
;MRFTQGYWVIRQDYVMSYATQTVRVIKNDKELHIISACRPIRHRGDILDGGSLDIVFTAPRRNIIRVQVTHFAGTPRKDPKFTTYEEDVTPEIREDDDYAYFTSGDLTARVSKGGNWAVDYMVGDRILTTSGWRGMGRALKKDGTPCSLLPHGASYMSDSLQLDVGECVYGLGERFGAYVKNGQTVDMWNADGGTASELAYKNIPFYMTNRGYGVLVENASDVSFEVATEKVERVQFSHEGETMVYDVIYGGTPKDTLDLYTALTGRPALVPAWSFGLWLSTSFTTNYDEQTTSSFINGMAERDIPLSVFHFDCYWMKGFNWCDFEWDHDTFPDPVGMLKRYHEKGLHICCWINPYIGQASLLFKEGMERGYLLKKTDGSLFQTDMWQAGMAIVDFTNPDACKWYASYLYKLMDMGVDCFKTDFGERIPVRDIRWFDGSDPVYMHNYYTYLYNKVVFDVVKDRKGEGEAILFARSATVGGQQFPVHWGGDNSATYISMAETLRAGLSMSHSGFGYWSHDISGFESTAPADVYKRWVQFGLLSSHSRLHGSTSYRVPWLFDEESVDVCRKFTKLKCRLMPYLYGKAVEAHEHGVPMMRPMMLEFPDDPACDMLDRQYMLGDSLLVAPIFRKDGEVQYYLPDGTWTSLLDGGKVEGGHWQTEIHDFMSLPLMVRPGTVLPLGAHDDRPDYDYLDGVELHVYQLADGESETVEIPDTKGSVAATFTVTMKDGQAQVETDSTKPYTVVVHQ
;
A
#
# COMPACT_ATOMS: atom_id res chain seq x y z
N MET A 1 3.61 -9.36 19.97
CA MET A 1 4.51 -9.74 21.13
C MET A 1 4.26 -11.17 21.59
N ARG A 2 5.29 -11.85 22.06
CA ARG A 2 5.18 -13.25 22.54
C ARG A 2 4.95 -13.29 24.05
N PHE A 3 3.82 -13.84 24.48
CA PHE A 3 3.41 -13.94 25.88
C PHE A 3 3.57 -15.36 26.45
N THR A 4 3.70 -16.37 25.60
CA THR A 4 3.83 -17.76 26.00
C THR A 4 5.17 -18.36 25.57
N GLN A 5 5.56 -19.42 26.24
CA GLN A 5 6.68 -20.28 25.87
C GLN A 5 6.08 -21.61 25.38
N GLY A 6 6.03 -21.76 24.09
CA GLY A 6 5.25 -22.82 23.46
C GLY A 6 3.74 -22.64 23.73
N TYR A 7 2.97 -23.70 23.62
CA TYR A 7 1.50 -23.66 23.70
C TYR A 7 0.95 -23.52 25.14
N TRP A 8 1.68 -24.05 26.15
CA TRP A 8 1.13 -24.24 27.49
C TRP A 8 1.56 -23.22 28.52
N VAL A 9 2.82 -22.76 28.48
CA VAL A 9 3.46 -22.03 29.57
C VAL A 9 3.41 -20.52 29.27
N ILE A 10 2.82 -19.75 30.19
CA ILE A 10 2.94 -18.28 30.17
C ILE A 10 4.38 -17.92 30.58
N ARG A 11 5.01 -17.00 29.87
CA ARG A 11 6.35 -16.49 30.19
C ARG A 11 6.34 -15.87 31.58
N GLN A 12 7.42 -16.07 32.33
CA GLN A 12 7.50 -15.64 33.75
C GLN A 12 7.41 -14.14 33.96
N ASP A 13 7.77 -13.36 32.94
CA ASP A 13 7.72 -11.90 32.93
C ASP A 13 6.32 -11.33 32.67
N TYR A 14 5.31 -12.17 32.41
CA TYR A 14 3.92 -11.75 32.17
C TYR A 14 2.93 -12.34 33.17
N VAL A 15 1.84 -11.61 33.39
CA VAL A 15 0.58 -12.09 33.98
C VAL A 15 -0.51 -11.92 32.94
N MET A 16 -1.18 -13.01 32.58
CA MET A 16 -2.24 -13.02 31.58
C MET A 16 -3.62 -13.06 32.23
N SER A 17 -4.54 -12.24 31.75
CA SER A 17 -5.95 -12.21 32.11
C SER A 17 -6.78 -12.41 30.83
N TYR A 18 -7.14 -13.66 30.54
CA TYR A 18 -7.89 -14.02 29.34
C TYR A 18 -9.40 -13.99 29.58
N ALA A 19 -10.17 -13.59 28.59
CA ALA A 19 -11.61 -13.81 28.55
C ALA A 19 -11.90 -15.31 28.79
N THR A 20 -12.76 -15.62 29.77
CA THR A 20 -12.99 -17.00 30.20
C THR A 20 -14.45 -17.36 30.21
N GLN A 21 -15.31 -16.44 30.61
CA GLN A 21 -16.75 -16.68 30.75
C GLN A 21 -17.54 -15.39 30.52
N THR A 22 -18.53 -15.46 29.66
CA THR A 22 -19.54 -14.39 29.52
C THR A 22 -20.39 -14.32 30.79
N VAL A 23 -20.38 -13.18 31.45
CA VAL A 23 -21.16 -12.94 32.68
C VAL A 23 -22.37 -12.02 32.47
N ARG A 24 -22.35 -11.25 31.40
CA ARG A 24 -23.47 -10.37 31.04
C ARG A 24 -23.52 -10.13 29.53
N VAL A 25 -24.73 -10.12 28.99
CA VAL A 25 -25.05 -9.70 27.62
C VAL A 25 -25.98 -8.49 27.72
N ILE A 26 -25.61 -7.40 27.04
CA ILE A 26 -26.40 -6.17 26.95
C ILE A 26 -26.58 -5.87 25.45
N LYS A 27 -27.80 -5.55 25.06
CA LYS A 27 -28.15 -5.29 23.66
C LYS A 27 -28.86 -3.94 23.53
N ASN A 28 -28.50 -3.22 22.47
CA ASN A 28 -29.29 -2.10 21.97
C ASN A 28 -29.47 -2.24 20.44
N ASP A 29 -29.99 -1.23 19.76
CA ASP A 29 -30.31 -1.32 18.32
C ASP A 29 -29.03 -1.35 17.44
N LYS A 30 -27.88 -0.94 17.96
CA LYS A 30 -26.63 -0.77 17.20
C LYS A 30 -25.47 -1.60 17.74
N GLU A 31 -25.55 -2.08 18.98
CA GLU A 31 -24.40 -2.65 19.70
C GLU A 31 -24.79 -3.92 20.45
N LEU A 32 -23.91 -4.91 20.38
CA LEU A 32 -23.89 -6.04 21.31
C LEU A 32 -22.72 -5.83 22.29
N HIS A 33 -23.04 -5.71 23.59
CA HIS A 33 -22.07 -5.49 24.63
C HIS A 33 -21.96 -6.74 25.53
N ILE A 34 -20.77 -7.29 25.65
CA ILE A 34 -20.45 -8.49 26.42
C ILE A 34 -19.51 -8.11 27.55
N ILE A 35 -19.83 -8.51 28.78
CA ILE A 35 -18.88 -8.47 29.88
C ILE A 35 -18.38 -9.91 30.11
N SER A 36 -17.09 -10.12 29.93
CA SER A 36 -16.43 -11.40 30.18
C SER A 36 -15.55 -11.35 31.42
N ALA A 37 -15.73 -12.30 32.33
CA ALA A 37 -14.79 -12.48 33.45
C ALA A 37 -13.52 -13.17 32.97
N CYS A 38 -12.39 -12.81 33.58
CA CYS A 38 -11.08 -13.40 33.28
C CYS A 38 -10.80 -14.68 34.12
N ARG A 39 -11.80 -15.20 34.78
CA ARG A 39 -11.78 -16.47 35.48
C ARG A 39 -13.19 -17.07 35.59
N PRO A 40 -13.36 -18.37 35.83
CA PRO A 40 -14.68 -18.96 36.02
C PRO A 40 -15.39 -18.37 37.24
N ILE A 41 -16.65 -17.99 37.08
CA ILE A 41 -17.54 -17.49 38.12
C ILE A 41 -18.52 -18.61 38.51
N ARG A 42 -18.27 -19.27 39.64
CA ARG A 42 -19.07 -20.38 40.16
C ARG A 42 -20.03 -19.94 41.26
N HIS A 43 -19.65 -18.86 41.94
CA HIS A 43 -20.48 -18.21 42.96
C HIS A 43 -20.15 -16.74 43.09
N ARG A 44 -21.00 -15.97 43.77
CA ARG A 44 -20.86 -14.51 43.84
C ARG A 44 -19.54 -14.00 44.43
N GLY A 45 -18.80 -14.81 45.20
CA GLY A 45 -17.49 -14.43 45.70
C GLY A 45 -16.38 -14.46 44.63
N ASP A 46 -16.58 -15.22 43.55
CA ASP A 46 -15.60 -15.34 42.43
C ASP A 46 -15.50 -14.04 41.61
N ILE A 47 -16.41 -13.07 41.81
CA ILE A 47 -16.32 -11.73 41.18
C ILE A 47 -15.27 -10.81 41.82
N LEU A 48 -14.79 -11.17 43.02
CA LEU A 48 -13.74 -10.39 43.72
C LEU A 48 -12.35 -10.82 43.26
N ASP A 49 -11.40 -9.89 43.28
CA ASP A 49 -9.98 -10.12 42.94
C ASP A 49 -9.75 -10.74 41.54
N GLY A 50 -10.66 -10.54 40.60
CA GLY A 50 -10.60 -10.98 39.21
C GLY A 50 -10.80 -9.85 38.22
N GLY A 51 -10.07 -9.88 37.09
CA GLY A 51 -10.29 -8.96 35.98
C GLY A 51 -11.56 -9.27 35.20
N SER A 52 -12.06 -8.28 34.48
CA SER A 52 -13.09 -8.43 33.46
C SER A 52 -12.70 -7.66 32.20
N LEU A 53 -13.20 -8.13 31.08
CA LEU A 53 -13.10 -7.45 29.79
C LEU A 53 -14.49 -6.98 29.36
N ASP A 54 -14.52 -5.75 28.91
CA ASP A 54 -15.68 -5.09 28.35
C ASP A 54 -15.56 -5.12 26.83
N ILE A 55 -16.48 -5.83 26.15
CA ILE A 55 -16.35 -6.15 24.73
C ILE A 55 -17.60 -5.65 24.01
N VAL A 56 -17.39 -4.74 23.07
CA VAL A 56 -18.47 -4.12 22.30
C VAL A 56 -18.31 -4.46 20.82
N PHE A 57 -19.38 -4.99 20.23
CA PHE A 57 -19.49 -5.26 18.80
C PHE A 57 -20.34 -4.18 18.15
N THR A 58 -19.84 -3.57 17.07
CA THR A 58 -20.50 -2.59 16.22
C THR A 58 -20.30 -2.91 14.75
N ALA A 59 -21.08 -2.29 13.87
CA ALA A 59 -20.96 -2.47 12.41
C ALA A 59 -20.63 -1.12 11.74
N PRO A 60 -19.36 -0.80 11.46
CA PRO A 60 -19.00 0.44 10.79
C PRO A 60 -19.46 0.46 9.33
N ARG A 61 -19.58 -0.70 8.69
CA ARG A 61 -20.14 -0.91 7.35
C ARG A 61 -20.78 -2.30 7.25
N ARG A 62 -21.59 -2.52 6.23
CA ARG A 62 -22.10 -3.87 5.93
C ARG A 62 -20.93 -4.83 5.70
N ASN A 63 -21.02 -6.06 6.22
CA ASN A 63 -19.98 -7.11 6.17
C ASN A 63 -18.70 -6.80 6.95
N ILE A 64 -18.74 -5.79 7.83
CA ILE A 64 -17.64 -5.46 8.75
C ILE A 64 -18.18 -5.49 10.18
N ILE A 65 -17.47 -6.19 11.05
CA ILE A 65 -17.74 -6.21 12.49
C ILE A 65 -16.53 -5.63 13.22
N ARG A 66 -16.74 -4.50 13.90
CA ARG A 66 -15.78 -3.88 14.80
C ARG A 66 -15.92 -4.47 16.18
N VAL A 67 -14.79 -4.81 16.78
CA VAL A 67 -14.68 -5.32 18.14
C VAL A 67 -13.82 -4.39 18.94
N GLN A 68 -14.40 -3.79 19.98
CA GLN A 68 -13.64 -3.00 20.95
C GLN A 68 -13.56 -3.80 22.26
N VAL A 69 -12.34 -4.03 22.75
CA VAL A 69 -12.07 -4.75 23.99
C VAL A 69 -11.41 -3.81 24.98
N THR A 70 -12.00 -3.58 26.14
CA THR A 70 -11.48 -2.66 27.16
C THR A 70 -11.31 -3.39 28.50
N HIS A 71 -10.14 -3.24 29.12
CA HIS A 71 -9.87 -3.71 30.46
C HIS A 71 -10.07 -2.57 31.48
N PHE A 72 -9.38 -1.45 31.34
CA PHE A 72 -9.54 -0.25 32.19
C PHE A 72 -10.00 0.94 31.35
N ALA A 73 -11.24 1.36 31.56
CA ALA A 73 -11.86 2.48 30.84
C ALA A 73 -11.34 3.87 31.28
N GLY A 74 -10.70 3.96 32.43
CA GLY A 74 -10.22 5.23 33.01
C GLY A 74 -8.85 5.68 32.55
N THR A 75 -8.28 5.10 31.48
CA THR A 75 -6.97 5.47 30.95
C THR A 75 -7.16 6.48 29.81
N PRO A 76 -7.14 7.81 30.09
CA PRO A 76 -7.28 8.80 29.04
C PRO A 76 -5.98 8.87 28.23
N ARG A 77 -6.04 8.49 26.97
CA ARG A 77 -5.00 8.77 25.97
C ARG A 77 -5.58 9.63 24.87
N LYS A 78 -4.78 10.53 24.34
CA LYS A 78 -5.12 11.27 23.14
C LYS A 78 -4.41 10.60 21.95
N ASP A 79 -4.90 9.43 21.62
CA ASP A 79 -4.35 8.64 20.53
C ASP A 79 -4.93 9.13 19.19
N PRO A 80 -4.10 9.42 18.18
CA PRO A 80 -4.60 9.65 16.85
C PRO A 80 -5.32 8.38 16.35
N LYS A 81 -6.48 8.58 15.72
CA LYS A 81 -7.27 7.50 15.13
C LYS A 81 -7.13 7.54 13.63
N PHE A 82 -7.10 6.38 13.01
CA PHE A 82 -7.25 6.30 11.56
C PHE A 82 -8.57 6.92 11.12
N THR A 83 -8.56 7.61 9.99
CA THR A 83 -9.79 8.12 9.39
C THR A 83 -10.54 6.95 8.78
N THR A 84 -11.78 6.75 9.23
CA THR A 84 -12.69 5.73 8.70
C THR A 84 -13.94 6.36 8.11
N TYR A 85 -14.46 5.75 7.05
CA TYR A 85 -15.67 6.16 6.32
C TYR A 85 -16.79 5.17 6.63
N GLU A 86 -17.51 5.45 7.70
CA GLU A 86 -18.55 4.58 8.23
C GLU A 86 -19.91 4.82 7.56
N GLU A 87 -20.76 3.80 7.56
CA GLU A 87 -22.15 3.84 7.09
C GLU A 87 -23.11 3.65 8.26
N ASP A 88 -24.35 4.12 8.11
CA ASP A 88 -25.41 3.86 9.09
C ASP A 88 -25.99 2.46 8.89
N VAL A 89 -25.30 1.44 9.42
CA VAL A 89 -25.73 0.04 9.36
C VAL A 89 -26.58 -0.30 10.57
N THR A 90 -27.69 -1.01 10.36
CA THR A 90 -28.48 -1.62 11.44
C THR A 90 -28.14 -3.10 11.49
N PRO A 91 -27.41 -3.58 12.51
CA PRO A 91 -27.09 -4.99 12.67
C PRO A 91 -28.30 -5.79 13.13
N GLU A 92 -28.29 -7.09 12.86
CA GLU A 92 -29.21 -8.02 13.52
C GLU A 92 -28.56 -8.53 14.82
N ILE A 93 -29.21 -8.33 15.97
CA ILE A 93 -28.72 -8.73 17.28
C ILE A 93 -29.72 -9.68 17.91
N ARG A 94 -29.32 -10.92 18.13
CA ARG A 94 -30.17 -11.96 18.75
C ARG A 94 -29.39 -12.73 19.83
N GLU A 95 -30.13 -13.49 20.61
CA GLU A 95 -29.60 -14.30 21.72
C GLU A 95 -30.46 -15.53 21.89
N ASP A 96 -29.85 -16.65 22.15
CA ASP A 96 -30.50 -17.89 22.60
C ASP A 96 -29.90 -18.36 23.95
N ASP A 97 -30.16 -19.60 24.35
CA ASP A 97 -29.68 -20.13 25.63
C ASP A 97 -28.17 -20.23 25.70
N ASP A 98 -27.49 -20.53 24.56
CA ASP A 98 -26.08 -20.85 24.48
C ASP A 98 -25.21 -19.71 23.93
N TYR A 99 -25.78 -18.83 23.10
CA TYR A 99 -25.02 -17.83 22.37
C TYR A 99 -25.70 -16.47 22.30
N ALA A 100 -24.88 -15.42 22.13
CA ALA A 100 -25.30 -14.10 21.66
C ALA A 100 -24.70 -13.90 20.24
N TYR A 101 -25.48 -13.24 19.36
CA TYR A 101 -25.13 -13.06 17.96
C TYR A 101 -25.19 -11.60 17.58
N PHE A 102 -24.20 -11.16 16.80
CA PHE A 102 -24.16 -9.86 16.17
C PHE A 102 -23.88 -10.05 14.68
N THR A 103 -24.82 -9.66 13.82
CA THR A 103 -24.74 -9.86 12.37
C THR A 103 -24.73 -8.52 11.63
N SER A 104 -23.72 -8.32 10.76
CA SER A 104 -23.62 -7.22 9.82
C SER A 104 -23.55 -7.78 8.40
N GLY A 105 -24.63 -7.63 7.63
CA GLY A 105 -24.71 -8.25 6.31
C GLY A 105 -24.68 -9.79 6.39
N ASP A 106 -23.68 -10.39 5.78
CA ASP A 106 -23.50 -11.85 5.77
C ASP A 106 -22.61 -12.34 6.91
N LEU A 107 -21.82 -11.44 7.51
CA LEU A 107 -20.89 -11.76 8.60
C LEU A 107 -21.59 -11.74 9.96
N THR A 108 -21.40 -12.80 10.75
CA THR A 108 -21.93 -12.94 12.10
C THR A 108 -20.81 -13.21 13.10
N ALA A 109 -20.75 -12.44 14.18
CA ALA A 109 -20.02 -12.79 15.39
C ALA A 109 -20.95 -13.54 16.35
N ARG A 110 -20.63 -14.80 16.66
CA ARG A 110 -21.33 -15.66 17.62
C ARG A 110 -20.52 -15.80 18.90
N VAL A 111 -21.02 -15.26 20.00
CA VAL A 111 -20.34 -15.25 21.30
C VAL A 111 -20.93 -16.31 22.21
N SER A 112 -20.11 -17.19 22.77
CA SER A 112 -20.54 -18.22 23.73
C SER A 112 -20.97 -17.59 25.06
N LYS A 113 -22.10 -18.09 25.64
CA LYS A 113 -22.61 -17.68 26.95
C LYS A 113 -22.16 -18.56 28.10
N GLY A 114 -21.63 -19.72 27.79
CA GLY A 114 -21.16 -20.70 28.78
C GLY A 114 -19.78 -20.44 29.32
N GLY A 115 -19.23 -21.43 30.04
CA GLY A 115 -17.91 -21.38 30.67
C GLY A 115 -16.71 -21.55 29.75
N ASN A 116 -16.93 -21.74 28.45
CA ASN A 116 -15.88 -21.83 27.44
C ASN A 116 -15.99 -20.62 26.53
N TRP A 117 -15.20 -19.60 26.80
CA TRP A 117 -15.15 -18.39 25.98
C TRP A 117 -14.78 -18.71 24.53
N ALA A 118 -15.61 -18.24 23.62
CA ALA A 118 -15.30 -18.21 22.18
C ALA A 118 -16.13 -17.11 21.49
N VAL A 119 -15.53 -16.48 20.50
CA VAL A 119 -16.19 -15.66 19.49
C VAL A 119 -15.90 -16.29 18.14
N ASP A 120 -16.93 -16.86 17.52
CA ASP A 120 -16.83 -17.39 16.15
C ASP A 120 -17.28 -16.32 15.17
N TYR A 121 -16.44 -16.01 14.18
CA TYR A 121 -16.81 -15.19 13.03
C TYR A 121 -17.22 -16.14 11.91
N MET A 122 -18.47 -16.00 11.44
CA MET A 122 -19.08 -16.99 10.56
C MET A 122 -19.96 -16.35 9.47
N VAL A 123 -20.15 -17.11 8.40
CA VAL A 123 -21.06 -16.80 7.29
C VAL A 123 -21.96 -18.01 7.06
N GLY A 124 -23.26 -17.84 7.27
CA GLY A 124 -24.16 -18.97 7.38
C GLY A 124 -23.67 -19.93 8.47
N ASP A 125 -23.48 -21.21 8.13
CA ASP A 125 -22.98 -22.23 9.07
C ASP A 125 -21.43 -22.40 9.04
N ARG A 126 -20.73 -21.70 8.13
CA ARG A 126 -19.28 -21.80 7.99
C ARG A 126 -18.59 -20.84 8.95
N ILE A 127 -17.77 -21.37 9.84
CA ILE A 127 -16.85 -20.57 10.67
C ILE A 127 -15.64 -20.18 9.81
N LEU A 128 -15.36 -18.86 9.74
CA LEU A 128 -14.18 -18.31 9.08
C LEU A 128 -12.97 -18.35 10.00
N THR A 129 -13.16 -17.86 11.22
CA THR A 129 -12.12 -17.82 12.26
C THR A 129 -12.76 -17.74 13.65
N THR A 130 -11.97 -18.03 14.68
CA THR A 130 -12.45 -18.03 16.08
C THR A 130 -11.42 -17.37 17.00
N SER A 131 -11.87 -16.42 17.84
CA SER A 131 -11.17 -16.02 19.06
C SER A 131 -11.60 -16.94 20.19
N GLY A 132 -10.80 -17.96 20.46
CA GLY A 132 -11.16 -19.04 21.39
C GLY A 132 -10.33 -19.02 22.68
N TRP A 133 -10.11 -20.22 23.20
CA TRP A 133 -9.35 -20.43 24.44
C TRP A 133 -7.99 -19.73 24.43
N ARG A 134 -7.74 -18.87 25.43
CA ARG A 134 -6.53 -18.03 25.53
C ARG A 134 -6.29 -17.16 24.27
N GLY A 135 -7.36 -16.71 23.62
CA GLY A 135 -7.30 -15.75 22.52
C GLY A 135 -7.25 -14.33 23.06
N MET A 136 -8.44 -13.80 23.33
CA MET A 136 -8.65 -12.43 23.78
C MET A 136 -8.22 -12.24 25.24
N GLY A 137 -7.40 -11.20 25.52
CA GLY A 137 -6.94 -10.98 26.87
C GLY A 137 -6.06 -9.76 27.07
N ARG A 138 -5.69 -9.56 28.32
CA ARG A 138 -4.73 -8.57 28.77
C ARG A 138 -3.46 -9.25 29.27
N ALA A 139 -2.31 -8.74 28.86
CA ALA A 139 -0.99 -9.12 29.38
C ALA A 139 -0.41 -7.98 30.22
N LEU A 140 -0.07 -8.23 31.45
CA LEU A 140 0.70 -7.30 32.30
C LEU A 140 2.15 -7.76 32.36
N LYS A 141 3.08 -6.95 31.88
CA LYS A 141 4.52 -7.19 32.01
C LYS A 141 4.99 -6.79 33.41
N LYS A 142 5.60 -7.73 34.14
CA LYS A 142 6.16 -7.47 35.46
C LYS A 142 7.39 -6.57 35.34
N ASP A 143 7.47 -5.52 36.12
CA ASP A 143 8.61 -4.58 36.14
C ASP A 143 9.74 -5.01 37.09
N GLY A 144 9.62 -6.18 37.73
CA GLY A 144 10.59 -6.70 38.71
C GLY A 144 10.45 -6.07 40.10
N THR A 145 9.48 -5.20 40.32
CA THR A 145 9.19 -4.67 41.66
C THR A 145 8.71 -5.80 42.57
N PRO A 146 9.25 -5.94 43.80
CA PRO A 146 8.77 -6.94 44.73
C PRO A 146 7.27 -6.79 44.95
N CYS A 147 6.57 -7.92 45.02
CA CYS A 147 5.12 -8.04 45.08
C CYS A 147 4.48 -6.99 46.01
N SER A 148 3.83 -6.00 45.43
CA SER A 148 2.80 -5.23 46.08
C SER A 148 1.45 -5.84 45.80
N LEU A 149 0.43 -5.52 46.59
CA LEU A 149 -0.96 -5.93 46.33
C LEU A 149 -1.48 -5.41 44.98
N LEU A 150 -0.75 -4.47 44.36
CA LEU A 150 -1.04 -3.87 43.07
C LEU A 150 0.12 -4.17 42.11
N PRO A 151 -0.08 -5.03 41.10
CA PRO A 151 0.92 -5.30 40.07
C PRO A 151 1.19 -4.03 39.26
N HIS A 152 2.47 -3.70 39.08
CA HIS A 152 2.95 -2.61 38.25
C HIS A 152 3.65 -3.13 37.00
N GLY A 153 3.57 -2.38 35.89
CA GLY A 153 4.26 -2.69 34.65
C GLY A 153 3.46 -2.26 33.42
N ALA A 154 4.05 -2.40 32.24
CA ALA A 154 3.37 -2.15 30.97
C ALA A 154 2.23 -3.15 30.73
N SER A 155 1.09 -2.64 30.32
CA SER A 155 -0.10 -3.43 29.99
C SER A 155 -0.27 -3.54 28.47
N TYR A 156 -0.61 -4.73 28.02
CA TYR A 156 -0.87 -5.00 26.60
C TYR A 156 -2.24 -5.65 26.44
N MET A 157 -2.98 -5.22 25.43
CA MET A 157 -4.16 -5.92 24.99
C MET A 157 -3.78 -6.86 23.84
N SER A 158 -4.38 -8.02 23.78
CA SER A 158 -4.14 -9.00 22.73
C SER A 158 -5.39 -9.79 22.38
N ASP A 159 -5.48 -10.20 21.11
CA ASP A 159 -6.36 -11.27 20.67
C ASP A 159 -5.62 -12.21 19.72
N SER A 160 -6.16 -13.39 19.50
CA SER A 160 -5.63 -14.34 18.53
C SER A 160 -6.77 -15.07 17.82
N LEU A 161 -6.74 -14.99 16.50
CA LEU A 161 -7.72 -15.57 15.61
C LEU A 161 -7.17 -16.84 14.98
N GLN A 162 -7.97 -17.90 15.01
CA GLN A 162 -7.58 -19.22 14.53
C GLN A 162 -7.44 -19.26 13.02
N LEU A 163 -6.40 -19.91 12.53
CA LEU A 163 -6.20 -20.24 11.12
C LEU A 163 -6.70 -21.66 10.83
N ASP A 164 -7.31 -21.85 9.68
CA ASP A 164 -7.71 -23.16 9.16
C ASP A 164 -6.55 -23.85 8.41
N VAL A 165 -6.74 -25.13 8.10
CA VAL A 165 -5.75 -25.90 7.33
C VAL A 165 -5.57 -25.31 5.94
N GLY A 166 -4.32 -25.02 5.57
CA GLY A 166 -3.96 -24.40 4.29
C GLY A 166 -4.27 -22.92 4.20
N GLU A 167 -4.68 -22.27 5.28
CA GLU A 167 -4.92 -20.82 5.29
C GLU A 167 -3.61 -20.03 5.28
N CYS A 168 -3.48 -19.16 4.28
CA CYS A 168 -2.35 -18.26 4.07
C CYS A 168 -2.72 -16.84 4.47
N VAL A 169 -1.76 -16.15 5.11
CA VAL A 169 -1.90 -14.76 5.57
C VAL A 169 -1.02 -13.85 4.74
N TYR A 170 -1.58 -12.72 4.28
CA TYR A 170 -0.93 -11.74 3.41
C TYR A 170 -1.08 -10.31 3.95
N GLY A 171 -0.32 -9.36 3.38
CA GLY A 171 -0.42 -7.95 3.72
C GLY A 171 0.54 -7.53 4.81
N LEU A 172 0.04 -6.79 5.81
CA LEU A 172 0.82 -6.14 6.86
C LEU A 172 1.78 -5.05 6.32
N GLY A 173 1.37 -4.40 5.22
CA GLY A 173 2.13 -3.35 4.55
C GLY A 173 3.20 -3.85 3.59
N GLU A 174 4.19 -3.00 3.31
CA GLU A 174 5.30 -3.30 2.41
C GLU A 174 6.31 -4.21 3.11
N ARG A 175 6.51 -5.44 2.60
CA ARG A 175 7.39 -6.42 3.24
C ARG A 175 8.31 -7.06 2.21
N PHE A 176 9.61 -6.86 2.37
CA PHE A 176 10.66 -7.35 1.46
C PHE A 176 10.98 -8.84 1.66
N GLY A 177 10.67 -9.38 2.83
CA GLY A 177 10.81 -10.80 3.19
C GLY A 177 9.78 -11.70 2.51
N ALA A 178 9.55 -12.91 3.06
CA ALA A 178 8.65 -13.89 2.46
C ALA A 178 7.23 -13.33 2.25
N TYR A 179 6.65 -13.63 1.10
CA TYR A 179 5.36 -13.11 0.64
C TYR A 179 4.20 -13.55 1.55
N VAL A 180 4.05 -14.85 1.78
CA VAL A 180 3.12 -15.41 2.77
C VAL A 180 3.68 -15.17 4.16
N LYS A 181 2.87 -14.65 5.08
CA LYS A 181 3.31 -14.22 6.42
C LYS A 181 3.32 -15.33 7.47
N ASN A 182 2.75 -16.50 7.19
CA ASN A 182 2.77 -17.64 8.10
C ASN A 182 4.20 -17.98 8.51
N GLY A 183 4.44 -18.06 9.82
CA GLY A 183 5.77 -18.28 10.40
C GLY A 183 6.57 -16.99 10.65
N GLN A 184 5.98 -15.81 10.52
CA GLN A 184 6.64 -14.53 10.74
C GLN A 184 6.09 -13.79 11.96
N THR A 185 6.96 -13.05 12.65
CA THR A 185 6.59 -11.97 13.58
C THR A 185 6.76 -10.66 12.83
N VAL A 186 5.74 -9.80 12.87
CA VAL A 186 5.73 -8.52 12.15
C VAL A 186 5.32 -7.41 13.10
N ASP A 187 6.22 -6.46 13.35
CA ASP A 187 5.97 -5.29 14.18
C ASP A 187 5.63 -4.07 13.30
N MET A 188 4.58 -3.35 13.65
CA MET A 188 4.09 -2.17 12.92
C MET A 188 4.87 -0.92 13.36
N TRP A 189 6.07 -0.76 12.84
CA TRP A 189 6.94 0.39 13.14
C TRP A 189 7.61 0.90 11.89
N ASN A 190 7.23 2.12 11.46
CA ASN A 190 7.81 2.73 10.27
C ASN A 190 9.30 3.05 10.52
N ALA A 191 10.17 2.47 9.71
CA ALA A 191 11.61 2.61 9.85
C ALA A 191 12.32 2.62 8.50
N ASP A 192 13.45 3.30 8.45
CA ASP A 192 14.35 3.36 7.31
C ASP A 192 15.41 2.27 7.45
N GLY A 193 15.16 1.11 6.90
CA GLY A 193 16.03 -0.06 6.96
C GLY A 193 16.55 -0.54 5.61
N GLY A 194 16.28 0.21 4.53
CA GLY A 194 16.50 -0.27 3.17
C GLY A 194 15.57 -1.43 2.80
N THR A 195 15.77 -2.03 1.63
CA THR A 195 14.85 -3.05 1.10
C THR A 195 15.29 -4.50 1.38
N ALA A 196 16.43 -4.71 2.03
CA ALA A 196 17.00 -6.02 2.33
C ALA A 196 16.93 -6.39 3.82
N SER A 197 15.88 -5.94 4.53
CA SER A 197 15.68 -6.20 5.96
C SER A 197 14.20 -6.42 6.29
N GLU A 198 13.90 -6.76 7.56
CA GLU A 198 12.53 -6.84 8.07
C GLU A 198 11.88 -5.47 8.29
N LEU A 199 12.68 -4.40 8.30
CA LEU A 199 12.17 -3.04 8.47
C LEU A 199 11.44 -2.57 7.22
N ALA A 200 10.46 -1.69 7.39
CA ALA A 200 9.66 -1.16 6.29
C ALA A 200 9.28 0.30 6.54
N TYR A 201 9.17 1.05 5.45
CA TYR A 201 8.69 2.44 5.47
C TYR A 201 7.17 2.55 5.60
N LYS A 202 6.45 1.46 5.32
CA LYS A 202 5.00 1.41 5.22
C LYS A 202 4.47 0.22 6.01
N ASN A 203 3.99 0.50 7.20
CA ASN A 203 3.42 -0.50 8.10
C ASN A 203 1.91 -0.31 8.20
N ILE A 204 1.16 -1.32 7.75
CA ILE A 204 -0.29 -1.31 7.69
C ILE A 204 -0.80 -2.46 8.56
N PRO A 205 -1.43 -2.22 9.71
CA PRO A 205 -1.90 -3.26 10.62
C PRO A 205 -3.19 -3.95 10.10
N PHE A 206 -3.15 -4.32 8.82
CA PHE A 206 -4.19 -5.06 8.12
C PHE A 206 -3.60 -6.29 7.45
N TYR A 207 -4.19 -7.43 7.71
CA TYR A 207 -3.91 -8.66 6.97
C TYR A 207 -5.18 -9.20 6.32
N MET A 208 -5.01 -9.96 5.25
CA MET A 208 -6.08 -10.72 4.62
C MET A 208 -5.65 -12.17 4.43
N THR A 209 -6.62 -13.04 4.16
CA THR A 209 -6.38 -14.47 3.96
C THR A 209 -6.94 -14.95 2.63
N ASN A 210 -6.50 -16.13 2.18
CA ASN A 210 -7.08 -16.80 1.01
C ASN A 210 -8.50 -17.37 1.27
N ARG A 211 -9.10 -17.06 2.44
CA ARG A 211 -10.47 -17.44 2.80
C ARG A 211 -11.51 -16.33 2.55
N GLY A 212 -11.08 -15.20 1.97
CA GLY A 212 -11.96 -14.08 1.60
C GLY A 212 -12.37 -13.22 2.80
N TYR A 213 -11.53 -13.12 3.82
CA TYR A 213 -11.68 -12.16 4.91
C TYR A 213 -10.35 -11.50 5.25
N GLY A 214 -10.42 -10.36 5.94
CA GLY A 214 -9.27 -9.65 6.47
C GLY A 214 -9.53 -9.11 7.87
N VAL A 215 -8.47 -8.68 8.54
CA VAL A 215 -8.54 -8.07 9.88
C VAL A 215 -7.68 -6.82 9.93
N LEU A 216 -8.30 -5.71 10.31
CA LEU A 216 -7.63 -4.44 10.58
C LEU A 216 -7.55 -4.22 12.09
N VAL A 217 -6.35 -3.97 12.62
CA VAL A 217 -6.19 -3.49 14.01
C VAL A 217 -6.13 -1.97 13.97
N GLU A 218 -7.14 -1.29 14.54
CA GLU A 218 -7.27 0.15 14.53
C GLU A 218 -6.35 0.83 15.56
N ASN A 219 -5.05 0.69 15.35
CA ASN A 219 -4.05 1.25 16.25
C ASN A 219 -2.79 1.68 15.48
N ALA A 220 -2.39 2.92 15.65
CA ALA A 220 -1.22 3.50 14.99
C ALA A 220 0.09 3.32 15.76
N SER A 221 0.06 2.68 16.95
CA SER A 221 1.29 2.40 17.71
C SER A 221 2.03 1.17 17.17
N ASP A 222 3.01 0.69 17.92
CA ASP A 222 3.73 -0.55 17.66
C ASP A 222 2.83 -1.76 17.91
N VAL A 223 2.02 -2.11 16.90
CA VAL A 223 1.21 -3.34 16.91
C VAL A 223 2.07 -4.50 16.47
N SER A 224 2.15 -5.55 17.27
CA SER A 224 2.92 -6.77 16.96
C SER A 224 1.99 -7.88 16.50
N PHE A 225 2.29 -8.46 15.34
CA PHE A 225 1.61 -9.63 14.79
C PHE A 225 2.49 -10.87 14.88
N GLU A 226 2.00 -11.89 15.57
CA GLU A 226 2.59 -13.24 15.64
C GLU A 226 1.79 -14.14 14.68
N VAL A 227 2.22 -14.21 13.41
CA VAL A 227 1.51 -14.96 12.37
C VAL A 227 2.00 -16.40 12.36
N ALA A 228 1.22 -17.34 12.91
CA ALA A 228 1.57 -18.74 13.02
C ALA A 228 2.97 -19.00 13.65
N THR A 229 3.40 -18.16 14.62
CA THR A 229 4.72 -18.27 15.26
C THR A 229 4.66 -18.73 16.70
N GLU A 230 4.03 -17.98 17.59
CA GLU A 230 3.88 -18.36 19.01
C GLU A 230 2.94 -19.56 19.14
N LYS A 231 1.82 -19.53 18.42
CA LYS A 231 0.89 -20.64 18.22
C LYS A 231 0.67 -20.79 16.72
N VAL A 232 1.09 -21.91 16.17
CA VAL A 232 1.14 -22.12 14.70
C VAL A 232 -0.23 -22.12 14.02
N GLU A 233 -1.29 -22.27 14.77
CA GLU A 233 -2.68 -22.29 14.32
C GLU A 233 -3.39 -20.94 14.41
N ARG A 234 -2.68 -19.83 14.70
CA ARG A 234 -3.29 -18.53 14.98
C ARG A 234 -2.50 -17.36 14.42
N VAL A 235 -3.22 -16.28 14.16
CA VAL A 235 -2.66 -14.94 14.08
C VAL A 235 -2.95 -14.24 15.40
N GLN A 236 -1.92 -13.96 16.21
CA GLN A 236 -2.03 -13.16 17.42
C GLN A 236 -1.61 -11.72 17.09
N PHE A 237 -2.39 -10.75 17.52
CA PHE A 237 -2.03 -9.34 17.46
C PHE A 237 -2.13 -8.72 18.85
N SER A 238 -1.22 -7.78 19.13
CA SER A 238 -1.12 -7.13 20.44
C SER A 238 -0.47 -5.75 20.35
N HIS A 239 -0.87 -4.86 21.24
CA HIS A 239 -0.22 -3.56 21.44
C HIS A 239 -0.30 -3.12 22.89
N GLU A 240 0.54 -2.15 23.26
CA GLU A 240 0.50 -1.57 24.60
C GLU A 240 -0.76 -0.72 24.80
N GLY A 241 -1.44 -0.89 25.94
CA GLY A 241 -2.64 -0.17 26.30
C GLY A 241 -3.62 -0.98 27.11
N GLU A 242 -4.82 -0.42 27.34
CA GLU A 242 -5.92 -1.04 28.09
C GLU A 242 -7.18 -1.19 27.23
N THR A 243 -7.13 -0.77 25.97
CA THR A 243 -8.21 -0.92 24.98
C THR A 243 -7.62 -1.33 23.65
N MET A 244 -8.25 -2.29 22.99
CA MET A 244 -7.94 -2.75 21.62
C MET A 244 -9.18 -2.62 20.76
N VAL A 245 -9.00 -2.14 19.54
CA VAL A 245 -10.05 -2.08 18.51
C VAL A 245 -9.56 -2.80 17.26
N TYR A 246 -10.37 -3.70 16.71
CA TYR A 246 -10.10 -4.32 15.43
C TYR A 246 -11.38 -4.59 14.65
N ASP A 247 -11.27 -4.60 13.33
CA ASP A 247 -12.35 -4.87 12.40
C ASP A 247 -12.13 -6.24 11.72
N VAL A 248 -13.15 -7.08 11.72
CA VAL A 248 -13.19 -8.30 10.89
C VAL A 248 -14.01 -7.96 9.64
N ILE A 249 -13.40 -8.12 8.47
CA ILE A 249 -13.92 -7.68 7.18
C ILE A 249 -14.14 -8.91 6.31
N TYR A 250 -15.36 -9.15 5.84
CA TYR A 250 -15.69 -10.29 5.00
C TYR A 250 -16.19 -9.87 3.62
N GLY A 251 -15.37 -10.08 2.59
CA GLY A 251 -15.75 -9.85 1.20
C GLY A 251 -16.26 -11.10 0.48
N GLY A 252 -15.90 -12.28 0.98
CA GLY A 252 -16.17 -13.55 0.28
C GLY A 252 -15.08 -13.91 -0.71
N THR A 253 -14.56 -12.93 -1.45
CA THR A 253 -13.34 -13.05 -2.27
C THR A 253 -12.24 -12.12 -1.76
N PRO A 254 -10.98 -12.34 -2.13
CA PRO A 254 -9.90 -11.41 -1.80
C PRO A 254 -10.10 -10.00 -2.36
N LYS A 255 -10.62 -9.85 -3.58
CA LYS A 255 -10.93 -8.53 -4.19
C LYS A 255 -12.04 -7.81 -3.45
N ASP A 256 -13.14 -8.48 -3.14
CA ASP A 256 -14.25 -7.87 -2.39
C ASP A 256 -13.83 -7.52 -0.95
N THR A 257 -12.88 -8.27 -0.38
CA THR A 257 -12.28 -7.91 0.93
C THR A 257 -11.49 -6.61 0.84
N LEU A 258 -10.71 -6.39 -0.22
CA LEU A 258 -10.02 -5.12 -0.48
C LEU A 258 -11.00 -3.98 -0.78
N ASP A 259 -12.09 -4.26 -1.50
CA ASP A 259 -13.14 -3.29 -1.77
C ASP A 259 -13.74 -2.77 -0.45
N LEU A 260 -14.14 -3.65 0.45
CA LEU A 260 -14.67 -3.28 1.77
C LEU A 260 -13.63 -2.57 2.64
N TYR A 261 -12.39 -3.08 2.68
CA TYR A 261 -11.30 -2.47 3.43
C TYR A 261 -11.02 -1.03 2.99
N THR A 262 -10.90 -0.81 1.69
CA THR A 262 -10.62 0.52 1.15
C THR A 262 -11.85 1.44 1.19
N ALA A 263 -13.06 0.88 1.12
CA ALA A 263 -14.28 1.66 1.39
C ALA A 263 -14.33 2.17 2.83
N LEU A 264 -13.82 1.39 3.79
CA LEU A 264 -13.73 1.81 5.20
C LEU A 264 -12.58 2.80 5.44
N THR A 265 -11.41 2.58 4.85
CA THR A 265 -10.17 3.33 5.17
C THR A 265 -9.80 4.40 4.15
N GLY A 266 -10.59 4.54 3.09
CA GLY A 266 -10.40 5.47 1.98
C GLY A 266 -9.87 4.81 0.72
N ARG A 267 -10.51 5.11 -0.41
CA ARG A 267 -10.13 4.63 -1.74
C ARG A 267 -8.82 5.27 -2.21
N PRO A 268 -7.99 4.57 -2.99
CA PRO A 268 -6.92 5.22 -3.74
C PRO A 268 -7.49 6.34 -4.62
N ALA A 269 -6.89 7.52 -4.61
CA ALA A 269 -7.33 8.58 -5.51
C ALA A 269 -7.04 8.17 -6.97
N LEU A 270 -7.91 8.58 -7.91
CA LEU A 270 -7.57 8.48 -9.32
C LEU A 270 -6.39 9.40 -9.61
N VAL A 271 -5.41 8.92 -10.35
CA VAL A 271 -4.22 9.68 -10.73
C VAL A 271 -4.30 10.12 -12.19
N PRO A 272 -3.63 11.24 -12.58
CA PRO A 272 -3.68 11.74 -13.95
C PRO A 272 -3.04 10.74 -14.94
N ALA A 273 -3.62 10.64 -16.13
CA ALA A 273 -3.16 9.71 -17.17
C ALA A 273 -1.68 9.91 -17.55
N TRP A 274 -1.21 11.17 -17.59
CA TRP A 274 0.19 11.48 -17.90
C TRP A 274 1.19 10.83 -16.92
N SER A 275 0.76 10.54 -15.70
CA SER A 275 1.63 9.99 -14.66
C SER A 275 2.08 8.55 -14.93
N PHE A 276 1.38 7.81 -15.79
CA PHE A 276 1.71 6.45 -16.20
C PHE A 276 2.90 6.38 -17.17
N GLY A 277 3.27 7.50 -17.79
CA GLY A 277 4.44 7.57 -18.64
C GLY A 277 5.76 7.40 -17.87
N LEU A 278 6.88 7.41 -18.60
CA LEU A 278 8.19 7.28 -17.98
C LEU A 278 8.58 8.56 -17.22
N TRP A 279 9.08 8.39 -16.00
CA TRP A 279 9.68 9.42 -15.16
C TRP A 279 11.19 9.31 -15.21
N LEU A 280 11.88 10.42 -15.43
CA LEU A 280 13.34 10.51 -15.34
C LEU A 280 13.73 11.45 -14.20
N SER A 281 14.60 10.98 -13.33
CA SER A 281 15.12 11.73 -12.19
C SER A 281 16.53 12.23 -12.46
N THR A 282 16.91 13.31 -11.77
CA THR A 282 18.31 13.76 -11.64
C THR A 282 19.18 12.74 -10.91
N SER A 283 18.60 11.74 -10.27
CA SER A 283 19.21 10.93 -9.21
C SER A 283 19.60 11.75 -7.97
N PHE A 284 20.01 11.06 -6.88
CA PHE A 284 20.15 11.69 -5.57
C PHE A 284 21.41 12.55 -5.44
N THR A 285 22.61 11.94 -5.51
CA THR A 285 23.89 12.63 -5.22
C THR A 285 24.71 12.98 -6.46
N THR A 286 24.05 13.14 -7.60
CA THR A 286 24.69 13.57 -8.84
C THR A 286 24.78 15.09 -8.91
N ASN A 287 25.74 15.61 -9.70
CA ASN A 287 25.77 17.02 -10.01
C ASN A 287 24.89 17.32 -11.22
N TYR A 288 24.02 18.32 -11.12
CA TYR A 288 23.15 18.71 -12.23
C TYR A 288 22.80 20.20 -12.17
N ASP A 289 22.62 20.75 -13.35
CA ASP A 289 22.14 22.09 -13.64
C ASP A 289 21.14 22.03 -14.80
N GLU A 290 20.63 23.16 -15.26
CA GLU A 290 19.71 23.17 -16.40
C GLU A 290 20.34 22.58 -17.67
N GLN A 291 21.63 22.80 -17.91
CA GLN A 291 22.30 22.27 -19.10
C GLN A 291 22.35 20.73 -19.05
N THR A 292 22.69 20.17 -17.92
CA THR A 292 22.76 18.71 -17.69
C THR A 292 21.38 18.09 -17.83
N THR A 293 20.36 18.64 -17.13
CA THR A 293 19.00 18.09 -17.16
C THR A 293 18.40 18.20 -18.57
N SER A 294 18.60 19.34 -19.28
CA SER A 294 18.19 19.49 -20.67
C SER A 294 18.87 18.51 -21.62
N SER A 295 20.15 18.17 -21.38
CA SER A 295 20.85 17.16 -22.19
C SER A 295 20.22 15.78 -22.07
N PHE A 296 19.76 15.38 -20.89
CA PHE A 296 19.07 14.11 -20.68
C PHE A 296 17.67 14.10 -21.32
N ILE A 297 16.91 15.18 -21.15
CA ILE A 297 15.59 15.32 -21.78
C ILE A 297 15.71 15.23 -23.30
N ASN A 298 16.66 15.98 -23.89
CA ASN A 298 16.91 15.93 -25.33
C ASN A 298 17.42 14.56 -25.78
N GLY A 299 18.31 13.94 -24.98
CA GLY A 299 18.86 12.61 -25.27
C GLY A 299 17.80 11.51 -25.30
N MET A 300 16.74 11.59 -24.46
CA MET A 300 15.58 10.71 -24.56
C MET A 300 14.81 10.92 -25.86
N ALA A 301 14.52 12.18 -26.21
CA ALA A 301 13.83 12.53 -27.44
C ALA A 301 14.60 12.13 -28.71
N GLU A 302 15.92 12.36 -28.76
CA GLU A 302 16.81 11.97 -29.86
C GLU A 302 16.82 10.43 -30.08
N ARG A 303 16.55 9.65 -29.04
CA ARG A 303 16.50 8.18 -29.07
C ARG A 303 15.08 7.63 -29.18
N ASP A 304 14.11 8.52 -29.43
CA ASP A 304 12.70 8.13 -29.56
C ASP A 304 12.17 7.34 -28.34
N ILE A 305 12.58 7.79 -27.13
CA ILE A 305 12.10 7.27 -25.87
C ILE A 305 11.11 8.28 -25.27
N PRO A 306 9.81 7.99 -25.20
CA PRO A 306 8.82 8.89 -24.63
C PRO A 306 9.12 9.20 -23.17
N LEU A 307 9.12 10.47 -22.80
CA LEU A 307 9.33 10.94 -21.45
C LEU A 307 8.17 11.83 -21.03
N SER A 308 7.53 11.55 -19.91
CA SER A 308 6.35 12.30 -19.45
C SER A 308 6.65 13.18 -18.25
N VAL A 309 7.57 12.78 -17.35
CA VAL A 309 7.86 13.52 -16.12
C VAL A 309 9.35 13.67 -15.92
N PHE A 310 9.77 14.87 -15.54
CA PHE A 310 11.12 15.12 -15.06
C PHE A 310 11.09 15.39 -13.55
N HIS A 311 11.87 14.62 -12.80
CA HIS A 311 11.94 14.67 -11.34
C HIS A 311 13.26 15.28 -10.88
N PHE A 312 13.19 16.41 -10.18
CA PHE A 312 14.32 17.00 -9.47
C PHE A 312 14.40 16.43 -8.06
N ASP A 313 15.52 15.77 -7.74
CA ASP A 313 15.81 15.31 -6.38
C ASP A 313 16.34 16.45 -5.51
N CYS A 314 16.70 16.22 -4.24
CA CYS A 314 16.85 17.22 -3.19
C CYS A 314 17.78 18.41 -3.50
N TYR A 315 18.76 18.25 -4.39
CA TYR A 315 19.72 19.32 -4.76
C TYR A 315 19.15 20.36 -5.77
N TRP A 316 17.84 20.38 -6.01
CA TRP A 316 17.21 21.57 -6.58
C TRP A 316 17.22 22.71 -5.57
N MET A 317 17.29 22.39 -4.26
CA MET A 317 17.51 23.33 -3.17
C MET A 317 19.02 23.35 -2.77
N LYS A 318 19.44 24.41 -2.13
CA LYS A 318 20.82 24.57 -1.65
C LYS A 318 21.12 23.59 -0.50
N GLY A 319 22.27 22.93 -0.54
CA GLY A 319 22.74 22.05 0.53
C GLY A 319 22.78 22.76 1.88
N PHE A 320 22.45 22.05 2.98
CA PHE A 320 22.24 22.53 4.36
C PHE A 320 21.01 23.41 4.58
N ASN A 321 20.26 23.80 3.54
CA ASN A 321 19.05 24.62 3.66
C ASN A 321 17.74 23.83 3.44
N TRP A 322 17.81 22.52 3.26
CA TRP A 322 16.62 21.70 2.99
C TRP A 322 15.66 21.68 4.19
N CYS A 323 14.42 21.76 4.09
CA CYS A 323 13.57 22.19 2.97
C CYS A 323 13.21 23.65 3.17
N ASP A 324 13.89 24.54 2.49
CA ASP A 324 13.53 25.97 2.45
C ASP A 324 12.60 26.32 1.28
N PHE A 325 12.40 25.34 0.37
CA PHE A 325 11.57 25.47 -0.82
C PHE A 325 12.01 26.58 -1.79
N GLU A 326 13.29 26.90 -1.76
CA GLU A 326 13.90 27.87 -2.67
C GLU A 326 14.86 27.16 -3.63
N TRP A 327 14.76 27.47 -4.91
CA TRP A 327 15.71 26.97 -5.91
C TRP A 327 17.11 27.49 -5.62
N ASP A 328 18.11 26.63 -5.75
CA ASP A 328 19.50 27.05 -5.68
C ASP A 328 19.85 27.87 -6.91
N HIS A 329 19.82 29.20 -6.80
CA HIS A 329 20.08 30.12 -7.89
C HIS A 329 21.53 30.10 -8.40
N ASP A 330 22.47 29.53 -7.64
CA ASP A 330 23.84 29.29 -8.11
C ASP A 330 23.84 28.18 -9.18
N THR A 331 22.92 27.24 -9.10
CA THR A 331 22.76 26.09 -10.01
C THR A 331 21.65 26.32 -11.03
N PHE A 332 20.53 26.91 -10.59
CA PHE A 332 19.34 27.20 -11.42
C PHE A 332 19.02 28.70 -11.37
N PRO A 333 19.72 29.53 -12.17
CA PRO A 333 19.55 31.00 -12.11
C PRO A 333 18.19 31.50 -12.59
N ASP A 334 17.51 30.75 -13.47
CA ASP A 334 16.17 31.07 -14.00
C ASP A 334 15.22 29.86 -13.88
N PRO A 335 14.81 29.46 -12.66
CA PRO A 335 13.99 28.25 -12.50
C PRO A 335 12.63 28.37 -13.18
N VAL A 336 11.96 29.52 -13.14
CA VAL A 336 10.65 29.72 -13.78
C VAL A 336 10.74 29.57 -15.29
N GLY A 337 11.75 30.18 -15.92
CA GLY A 337 11.97 30.03 -17.36
C GLY A 337 12.36 28.59 -17.73
N MET A 338 13.17 27.91 -16.92
CA MET A 338 13.52 26.52 -17.13
C MET A 338 12.27 25.61 -17.08
N LEU A 339 11.44 25.74 -16.05
CA LEU A 339 10.22 24.92 -15.92
C LEU A 339 9.27 25.16 -17.10
N LYS A 340 9.11 26.41 -17.54
CA LYS A 340 8.34 26.73 -18.74
C LYS A 340 8.89 26.03 -19.99
N ARG A 341 10.22 26.06 -20.21
CA ARG A 341 10.86 25.36 -21.35
C ARG A 341 10.63 23.85 -21.30
N TYR A 342 10.54 23.25 -20.12
CA TYR A 342 10.24 21.82 -19.97
C TYR A 342 8.77 21.50 -20.22
N HIS A 343 7.84 22.33 -19.76
CA HIS A 343 6.42 22.21 -20.11
C HIS A 343 6.19 22.36 -21.64
N GLU A 344 6.91 23.25 -22.30
CA GLU A 344 6.83 23.40 -23.78
C GLU A 344 7.30 22.14 -24.52
N LYS A 345 8.05 21.24 -23.87
CA LYS A 345 8.41 19.91 -24.38
C LYS A 345 7.40 18.82 -24.00
N GLY A 346 6.29 19.17 -23.35
CA GLY A 346 5.26 18.23 -22.90
C GLY A 346 5.57 17.50 -21.60
N LEU A 347 6.55 17.97 -20.81
CA LEU A 347 6.93 17.35 -19.54
C LEU A 347 6.13 17.91 -18.37
N HIS A 348 5.82 17.05 -17.41
CA HIS A 348 5.40 17.41 -16.06
C HIS A 348 6.58 17.42 -15.10
N ILE A 349 6.51 18.26 -14.07
CA ILE A 349 7.63 18.48 -13.14
C ILE A 349 7.30 18.00 -11.76
N CYS A 350 8.16 17.10 -11.23
CA CYS A 350 8.12 16.64 -9.86
C CYS A 350 9.33 17.19 -9.09
N CYS A 351 9.11 17.74 -7.88
CA CYS A 351 10.19 18.15 -6.99
C CYS A 351 10.19 17.32 -5.71
N TRP A 352 11.38 16.90 -5.29
CA TRP A 352 11.61 16.24 -4.01
C TRP A 352 11.39 17.23 -2.85
N ILE A 353 10.70 16.80 -1.81
CA ILE A 353 10.52 17.49 -0.54
C ILE A 353 10.54 16.49 0.61
N ASN A 354 10.78 16.97 1.83
CA ASN A 354 10.53 16.23 3.06
C ASN A 354 10.01 17.14 4.18
N PRO A 355 9.59 16.59 5.32
CA PRO A 355 9.02 17.38 6.42
C PRO A 355 10.07 17.90 7.40
N TYR A 356 11.35 17.82 7.07
CA TYR A 356 12.47 18.17 7.94
C TYR A 356 13.11 19.48 7.46
N ILE A 357 13.17 20.47 8.34
CA ILE A 357 13.63 21.83 8.01
C ILE A 357 15.05 22.03 8.54
N GLY A 358 16.00 22.32 7.65
CA GLY A 358 17.40 22.58 8.01
C GLY A 358 17.56 23.89 8.79
N GLN A 359 18.36 23.87 9.86
CA GLN A 359 18.53 25.05 10.73
C GLN A 359 19.16 26.27 10.05
N ALA A 360 19.84 26.08 8.93
CA ALA A 360 20.43 27.19 8.16
C ALA A 360 19.39 27.93 7.31
N SER A 361 18.16 27.40 7.17
CA SER A 361 17.10 27.98 6.35
C SER A 361 16.33 29.10 7.07
N LEU A 362 15.73 30.01 6.27
CA LEU A 362 14.81 31.01 6.81
C LEU A 362 13.56 30.38 7.39
N LEU A 363 13.09 29.27 6.82
CA LEU A 363 11.92 28.54 7.31
C LEU A 363 12.13 27.98 8.70
N PHE A 364 13.34 27.56 9.04
CA PHE A 364 13.64 27.10 10.40
C PHE A 364 13.40 28.21 11.43
N LYS A 365 13.92 29.42 11.16
CA LYS A 365 13.75 30.56 12.06
C LYS A 365 12.26 30.94 12.18
N GLU A 366 11.56 31.05 11.08
CA GLU A 366 10.13 31.35 11.06
C GLU A 366 9.30 30.29 11.79
N GLY A 367 9.53 29.01 11.49
CA GLY A 367 8.82 27.90 12.12
C GLY A 367 9.09 27.79 13.62
N MET A 368 10.32 28.08 14.07
CA MET A 368 10.69 28.13 15.48
C MET A 368 9.98 29.28 16.21
N GLU A 369 10.02 30.50 15.66
CA GLU A 369 9.40 31.69 16.25
C GLU A 369 7.88 31.56 16.35
N ARG A 370 7.24 30.95 15.36
CA ARG A 370 5.79 30.72 15.32
C ARG A 370 5.32 29.47 16.04
N GLY A 371 6.26 28.61 16.46
CA GLY A 371 5.94 27.35 17.14
C GLY A 371 5.35 26.28 16.24
N TYR A 372 5.78 26.21 14.98
CA TYR A 372 5.31 25.26 13.96
C TYR A 372 6.16 23.98 13.89
N LEU A 373 7.26 23.96 14.62
CA LEU A 373 8.19 22.83 14.67
C LEU A 373 8.01 22.05 15.96
N LEU A 374 8.27 20.74 15.89
CA LEU A 374 8.09 19.79 16.99
C LEU A 374 8.91 20.16 18.23
N LYS A 375 8.29 20.08 19.40
CA LYS A 375 8.88 20.46 20.69
C LYS A 375 9.15 19.26 21.57
N LYS A 376 10.13 19.44 22.46
CA LYS A 376 10.34 18.56 23.61
C LYS A 376 9.34 18.86 24.71
N THR A 377 9.26 17.99 25.71
CA THR A 377 8.38 18.14 26.88
C THR A 377 8.73 19.38 27.74
N ASP A 378 10.00 19.83 27.74
CA ASP A 378 10.45 21.04 28.40
C ASP A 378 10.12 22.34 27.62
N GLY A 379 9.53 22.19 26.41
CA GLY A 379 9.16 23.31 25.54
C GLY A 379 10.28 23.77 24.59
N SER A 380 11.49 23.23 24.70
CA SER A 380 12.56 23.47 23.72
C SER A 380 12.26 22.79 22.41
N LEU A 381 12.93 23.24 21.32
CA LEU A 381 12.77 22.65 19.99
C LEU A 381 13.45 21.27 19.92
N PHE A 382 12.78 20.29 19.31
CA PHE A 382 13.42 19.03 18.92
C PHE A 382 14.28 19.26 17.68
N GLN A 383 15.56 18.86 17.74
CA GLN A 383 16.49 18.88 16.61
C GLN A 383 17.31 17.59 16.56
N THR A 384 17.77 17.25 15.37
CA THR A 384 18.62 16.08 15.11
C THR A 384 19.52 16.32 13.91
N ASP A 385 20.62 15.57 13.83
CA ASP A 385 21.52 15.54 12.66
C ASP A 385 21.26 14.31 11.75
N MET A 386 20.17 13.62 11.95
CA MET A 386 19.80 12.42 11.20
C MET A 386 19.21 12.78 9.82
N TRP A 387 19.97 13.04 8.86
CA TRP A 387 19.76 13.41 7.48
C TRP A 387 20.55 14.67 7.14
N GLN A 388 20.18 15.84 7.62
CA GLN A 388 20.99 17.05 7.51
C GLN A 388 21.22 17.69 8.88
N ALA A 389 22.25 18.54 8.97
CA ALA A 389 22.66 19.13 10.22
C ALA A 389 21.58 20.01 10.84
N GLY A 390 21.27 19.75 12.11
CA GLY A 390 20.39 20.56 12.94
C GLY A 390 18.95 20.65 12.47
N MET A 391 18.45 19.66 11.72
CA MET A 391 17.08 19.69 11.21
C MET A 391 16.04 19.61 12.33
N ALA A 392 14.91 20.29 12.14
CA ALA A 392 13.70 20.18 12.95
C ALA A 392 12.57 19.59 12.12
N ILE A 393 11.56 19.07 12.80
CA ILE A 393 10.40 18.38 12.20
C ILE A 393 9.20 19.32 12.24
N VAL A 394 8.43 19.40 11.16
CA VAL A 394 7.17 20.14 11.11
C VAL A 394 6.13 19.44 11.96
N ASP A 395 5.43 20.15 12.83
CA ASP A 395 4.33 19.61 13.63
C ASP A 395 3.00 19.73 12.87
N PHE A 396 2.64 18.71 12.09
CA PHE A 396 1.39 18.70 11.33
C PHE A 396 0.13 18.41 12.18
N THR A 397 0.26 18.28 13.49
CA THR A 397 -0.90 18.33 14.39
C THR A 397 -1.35 19.78 14.66
N ASN A 398 -0.52 20.76 14.27
CA ASN A 398 -0.82 22.18 14.34
C ASN A 398 -1.40 22.66 12.99
N PRO A 399 -2.70 23.06 12.92
CA PRO A 399 -3.33 23.52 11.69
C PRO A 399 -2.66 24.74 11.04
N ASP A 400 -2.04 25.60 11.84
CA ASP A 400 -1.34 26.77 11.31
C ASP A 400 0.03 26.40 10.73
N ALA A 401 0.69 25.37 11.27
CA ALA A 401 1.89 24.79 10.65
C ALA A 401 1.56 24.12 9.31
N CYS A 402 0.41 23.43 9.21
CA CYS A 402 -0.07 22.86 7.94
C CYS A 402 -0.26 23.96 6.87
N LYS A 403 -0.94 25.05 7.21
CA LYS A 403 -1.16 26.19 6.27
C LYS A 403 0.16 26.86 5.89
N TRP A 404 1.05 27.03 6.84
CA TRP A 404 2.36 27.61 6.61
C TRP A 404 3.18 26.75 5.64
N TYR A 405 3.30 25.46 5.88
CA TYR A 405 4.00 24.52 4.99
C TYR A 405 3.36 24.50 3.59
N ALA A 406 2.04 24.39 3.52
CA ALA A 406 1.29 24.44 2.28
C ALA A 406 1.53 25.73 1.48
N SER A 407 1.70 26.89 2.14
CA SER A 407 1.92 28.15 1.48
C SER A 407 3.20 28.21 0.62
N TYR A 408 4.22 27.46 1.01
CA TYR A 408 5.46 27.33 0.23
C TYR A 408 5.29 26.37 -0.95
N LEU A 409 4.54 25.30 -0.77
CA LEU A 409 4.22 24.38 -1.87
C LEU A 409 3.36 25.08 -2.95
N TYR A 410 2.39 25.89 -2.56
CA TYR A 410 1.63 26.70 -3.51
C TYR A 410 2.53 27.62 -4.35
N LYS A 411 3.54 28.25 -3.75
CA LYS A 411 4.50 29.09 -4.49
C LYS A 411 5.27 28.27 -5.52
N LEU A 412 5.72 27.07 -5.17
CA LEU A 412 6.41 26.16 -6.11
C LEU A 412 5.49 25.77 -7.28
N MET A 413 4.23 25.46 -7.00
CA MET A 413 3.25 25.14 -8.05
C MET A 413 2.98 26.38 -8.95
N ASP A 414 2.90 27.57 -8.38
CA ASP A 414 2.75 28.82 -9.14
C ASP A 414 3.99 29.13 -10.03
N MET A 415 5.16 28.58 -9.70
CA MET A 415 6.37 28.63 -10.55
C MET A 415 6.37 27.61 -11.69
N GLY A 416 5.53 26.55 -11.61
CA GLY A 416 5.44 25.50 -12.62
C GLY A 416 5.79 24.09 -12.12
N VAL A 417 5.86 23.85 -10.82
CA VAL A 417 5.95 22.47 -10.29
C VAL A 417 4.57 21.82 -10.35
N ASP A 418 4.47 20.58 -10.83
CA ASP A 418 3.20 19.90 -11.02
C ASP A 418 2.85 18.96 -9.87
N CYS A 419 3.85 18.32 -9.26
CA CYS A 419 3.68 17.37 -8.15
C CYS A 419 4.94 17.28 -7.29
N PHE A 420 4.86 16.51 -6.20
CA PHE A 420 5.95 16.37 -5.25
C PHE A 420 6.28 14.91 -4.94
N LYS A 421 7.59 14.59 -4.80
CA LYS A 421 8.06 13.40 -4.12
C LYS A 421 8.12 13.70 -2.63
N THR A 422 7.24 13.10 -1.85
CA THR A 422 7.22 13.20 -0.39
C THR A 422 8.11 12.14 0.22
N ASP A 423 9.36 12.52 0.46
CA ASP A 423 10.37 11.61 1.01
C ASP A 423 10.34 11.61 2.55
N PHE A 424 10.86 10.54 3.16
CA PHE A 424 10.86 10.31 4.60
C PHE A 424 9.45 10.27 5.25
N GLY A 425 9.34 10.75 6.50
CA GLY A 425 8.13 10.70 7.31
C GLY A 425 8.09 9.54 8.31
N GLU A 426 9.08 8.61 8.27
CA GLU A 426 9.20 7.48 9.18
C GLU A 426 10.16 7.71 10.36
N ARG A 427 11.05 8.70 10.28
CA ARG A 427 12.05 8.98 11.35
C ARG A 427 11.49 9.94 12.40
N ILE A 428 10.39 9.58 13.03
CA ILE A 428 9.66 10.44 13.97
C ILE A 428 10.00 10.05 15.42
N PRO A 429 10.49 10.98 16.26
CA PRO A 429 10.89 10.68 17.63
C PRO A 429 9.68 10.43 18.54
N VAL A 430 9.88 9.55 19.54
CA VAL A 430 8.82 9.18 20.51
C VAL A 430 9.18 9.51 21.96
N ARG A 431 10.45 9.83 22.25
CA ARG A 431 10.91 10.11 23.60
C ARG A 431 11.10 11.60 23.82
N ASP A 432 10.62 12.09 24.96
CA ASP A 432 10.72 13.50 25.35
C ASP A 432 10.12 14.46 24.31
N ILE A 433 8.97 14.07 23.72
CA ILE A 433 8.29 14.79 22.65
C ILE A 433 6.91 15.24 23.12
N ARG A 434 6.52 16.43 22.68
CA ARG A 434 5.19 16.99 22.88
C ARG A 434 4.65 17.55 21.56
N TRP A 435 3.60 16.93 21.06
CA TRP A 435 2.83 17.40 19.92
C TRP A 435 1.93 18.58 20.29
N PHE A 436 1.64 19.45 19.34
CA PHE A 436 0.80 20.64 19.56
C PHE A 436 -0.59 20.27 20.08
N ASP A 437 -1.20 19.25 19.52
CA ASP A 437 -2.53 18.79 19.91
C ASP A 437 -2.54 17.91 21.17
N GLY A 438 -1.38 17.53 21.70
CA GLY A 438 -1.21 16.67 22.86
C GLY A 438 -1.32 15.18 22.59
N SER A 439 -1.24 14.75 21.33
CA SER A 439 -1.23 13.33 20.92
C SER A 439 -0.06 12.57 21.54
N ASP A 440 -0.29 11.26 21.80
CA ASP A 440 0.75 10.36 22.31
C ASP A 440 1.85 10.16 21.24
N PRO A 441 3.14 10.38 21.56
CA PRO A 441 4.23 10.29 20.58
C PRO A 441 4.44 8.90 19.98
N VAL A 442 4.12 7.82 20.71
CA VAL A 442 4.27 6.45 20.19
C VAL A 442 3.27 6.18 19.05
N TYR A 443 2.04 6.67 19.22
CA TYR A 443 1.03 6.57 18.17
C TYR A 443 1.32 7.49 16.98
N MET A 444 1.86 8.69 17.28
CA MET A 444 2.23 9.65 16.24
C MET A 444 3.39 9.18 15.36
N HIS A 445 4.22 8.25 15.81
CA HIS A 445 5.35 7.75 15.03
C HIS A 445 4.90 7.22 13.66
N ASN A 446 3.92 6.33 13.62
CA ASN A 446 3.39 5.80 12.36
C ASN A 446 2.34 6.73 11.73
N TYR A 447 1.55 7.46 12.55
CA TYR A 447 0.46 8.29 12.04
C TYR A 447 0.94 9.58 11.36
N TYR A 448 2.12 10.07 11.70
CA TYR A 448 2.71 11.28 11.15
C TYR A 448 2.74 11.29 9.62
N THR A 449 3.09 10.17 9.01
CA THR A 449 3.15 10.05 7.55
C THR A 449 1.81 10.33 6.86
N TYR A 450 0.70 9.92 7.50
CA TYR A 450 -0.65 10.24 6.99
C TYR A 450 -0.88 11.75 6.98
N LEU A 451 -0.57 12.45 8.06
CA LEU A 451 -0.75 13.90 8.16
C LEU A 451 0.13 14.65 7.14
N TYR A 452 1.38 14.26 7.02
CA TYR A 452 2.33 14.84 6.08
C TYR A 452 1.87 14.69 4.63
N ASN A 453 1.62 13.46 4.20
CA ASN A 453 1.20 13.19 2.81
C ASN A 453 -0.16 13.84 2.50
N LYS A 454 -1.09 13.85 3.47
CA LYS A 454 -2.39 14.52 3.31
C LYS A 454 -2.24 16.01 3.02
N VAL A 455 -1.41 16.72 3.79
CA VAL A 455 -1.19 18.17 3.58
C VAL A 455 -0.64 18.44 2.19
N VAL A 456 0.33 17.64 1.73
CA VAL A 456 0.92 17.83 0.39
C VAL A 456 -0.07 17.45 -0.71
N PHE A 457 -0.78 16.34 -0.55
CA PHE A 457 -1.78 15.89 -1.52
C PHE A 457 -2.92 16.91 -1.67
N ASP A 458 -3.42 17.45 -0.56
CA ASP A 458 -4.48 18.46 -0.55
C ASP A 458 -4.04 19.74 -1.31
N VAL A 459 -2.78 20.15 -1.20
CA VAL A 459 -2.23 21.28 -1.97
C VAL A 459 -2.25 20.99 -3.48
N VAL A 460 -1.79 19.80 -3.89
CA VAL A 460 -1.78 19.41 -5.31
C VAL A 460 -3.20 19.34 -5.84
N LYS A 461 -4.11 18.70 -5.08
CA LYS A 461 -5.52 18.57 -5.43
C LYS A 461 -6.22 19.93 -5.56
N ASP A 462 -5.95 20.86 -4.66
CA ASP A 462 -6.53 22.23 -4.72
C ASP A 462 -6.08 22.98 -5.98
N ARG A 463 -4.83 22.81 -6.41
CA ARG A 463 -4.29 23.46 -7.61
C ARG A 463 -4.65 22.79 -8.94
N LYS A 464 -4.68 21.46 -8.97
CA LYS A 464 -4.84 20.67 -10.21
C LYS A 464 -6.26 20.14 -10.40
N GLY A 465 -7.01 19.92 -9.32
CA GLY A 465 -8.35 19.36 -9.32
C GLY A 465 -8.40 17.87 -8.96
N GLU A 466 -9.62 17.38 -8.84
CA GLU A 466 -9.92 15.95 -8.61
C GLU A 466 -9.43 15.11 -9.80
N GLY A 467 -8.84 13.94 -9.53
CA GLY A 467 -8.28 13.06 -10.57
C GLY A 467 -6.99 13.56 -11.22
N GLU A 468 -6.49 14.74 -10.82
CA GLU A 468 -5.25 15.36 -11.34
C GLU A 468 -4.17 15.49 -10.27
N ALA A 469 -4.43 15.06 -9.05
CA ALA A 469 -3.46 15.09 -7.95
C ALA A 469 -2.66 13.81 -7.88
N ILE A 470 -1.36 13.93 -7.72
CA ILE A 470 -0.43 12.82 -7.54
C ILE A 470 0.73 13.24 -6.65
N LEU A 471 1.16 12.33 -5.78
CA LEU A 471 2.42 12.37 -5.07
C LEU A 471 3.34 11.25 -5.55
N PHE A 472 4.58 11.27 -5.09
CA PHE A 472 5.49 10.14 -5.14
C PHE A 472 6.00 9.90 -3.71
N ALA A 473 5.23 9.13 -2.93
CA ALA A 473 5.33 9.06 -1.47
C ALA A 473 6.17 7.87 -0.99
N ARG A 474 7.01 8.09 0.06
CA ARG A 474 7.85 7.06 0.66
C ARG A 474 7.12 6.29 1.75
N SER A 475 6.78 6.95 2.84
CA SER A 475 6.19 6.31 4.02
C SER A 475 4.66 6.31 3.98
N ALA A 476 4.05 5.33 4.64
CA ALA A 476 2.60 5.24 4.75
C ALA A 476 2.15 4.51 6.02
N THR A 477 0.89 4.68 6.35
CA THR A 477 0.11 3.88 7.29
C THR A 477 -1.32 3.72 6.74
N VAL A 478 -2.27 3.22 7.53
CA VAL A 478 -3.69 3.10 7.13
C VAL A 478 -4.24 4.43 6.63
N GLY A 479 -4.93 4.40 5.51
CA GLY A 479 -5.44 5.60 4.84
C GLY A 479 -4.45 6.26 3.88
N GLY A 480 -3.15 5.89 3.92
CA GLY A 480 -2.13 6.44 3.02
C GLY A 480 -2.37 6.11 1.55
N GLN A 481 -3.12 5.05 1.24
CA GLN A 481 -3.52 4.70 -0.12
C GLN A 481 -4.33 5.80 -0.83
N GLN A 482 -4.93 6.71 -0.08
CA GLN A 482 -5.66 7.86 -0.61
C GLN A 482 -4.75 8.90 -1.30
N PHE A 483 -3.43 8.82 -1.06
CA PHE A 483 -2.44 9.80 -1.52
C PHE A 483 -1.39 9.14 -2.44
N PRO A 484 -1.80 8.58 -3.61
CA PRO A 484 -0.88 7.87 -4.49
C PRO A 484 0.11 8.82 -5.16
N VAL A 485 1.25 8.30 -5.68
CA VAL A 485 1.73 6.93 -5.76
C VAL A 485 2.74 6.66 -4.63
N HIS A 486 2.98 5.39 -4.31
CA HIS A 486 4.04 4.99 -3.38
C HIS A 486 5.14 4.22 -4.11
N TRP A 487 6.41 4.35 -3.66
CA TRP A 487 7.52 3.55 -4.22
C TRP A 487 8.20 2.70 -3.15
N GLY A 488 8.90 1.66 -3.60
CA GLY A 488 9.49 0.63 -2.74
C GLY A 488 10.71 1.06 -1.90
N GLY A 489 11.12 2.34 -1.93
CA GLY A 489 12.28 2.81 -1.16
C GLY A 489 13.62 2.50 -1.82
N ASP A 490 14.69 2.50 -1.02
CA ASP A 490 16.08 2.48 -1.46
C ASP A 490 16.57 1.04 -1.69
N ASN A 491 16.28 0.48 -2.86
CA ASN A 491 16.67 -0.86 -3.26
C ASN A 491 18.11 -0.92 -3.81
N SER A 492 18.74 -2.09 -3.71
CA SER A 492 20.09 -2.30 -4.25
C SER A 492 20.05 -2.71 -5.73
N ALA A 493 21.10 -2.35 -6.48
CA ALA A 493 21.20 -2.61 -7.91
C ALA A 493 21.57 -4.08 -8.23
N THR A 494 20.77 -5.04 -7.77
CA THR A 494 20.99 -6.49 -7.93
C THR A 494 19.70 -7.23 -8.25
N TYR A 495 19.80 -8.43 -8.87
CA TYR A 495 18.64 -9.30 -9.10
C TYR A 495 17.94 -9.73 -7.80
N ILE A 496 18.69 -9.95 -6.72
CA ILE A 496 18.13 -10.32 -5.42
C ILE A 496 17.21 -9.19 -4.93
N SER A 497 17.71 -7.96 -4.93
CA SER A 497 16.92 -6.81 -4.49
C SER A 497 15.74 -6.50 -5.43
N MET A 498 15.87 -6.75 -6.73
CA MET A 498 14.76 -6.67 -7.69
C MET A 498 13.62 -7.63 -7.31
N ALA A 499 13.94 -8.87 -6.91
CA ALA A 499 12.95 -9.85 -6.46
C ALA A 499 12.34 -9.48 -5.11
N GLU A 500 13.14 -8.98 -4.15
CA GLU A 500 12.68 -8.45 -2.87
C GLU A 500 11.71 -7.28 -3.08
N THR A 501 12.05 -6.39 -4.00
CA THR A 501 11.21 -5.25 -4.39
C THR A 501 9.86 -5.71 -4.93
N LEU A 502 9.81 -6.71 -5.83
CA LEU A 502 8.54 -7.26 -6.30
C LEU A 502 7.70 -7.84 -5.15
N ARG A 503 8.31 -8.64 -4.24
CA ARG A 503 7.58 -9.19 -3.08
C ARG A 503 6.95 -8.09 -2.22
N ALA A 504 7.69 -7.00 -2.01
CA ALA A 504 7.19 -5.85 -1.25
C ALA A 504 6.00 -5.17 -1.92
N GLY A 505 6.04 -4.99 -3.25
CA GLY A 505 4.92 -4.46 -4.03
C GLY A 505 3.68 -5.36 -3.95
N LEU A 506 3.86 -6.68 -4.08
CA LEU A 506 2.77 -7.63 -3.94
C LEU A 506 2.18 -7.65 -2.51
N SER A 507 3.04 -7.56 -1.49
CA SER A 507 2.59 -7.44 -0.10
C SER A 507 1.80 -6.15 0.14
N MET A 508 2.27 -5.03 -0.42
CA MET A 508 1.61 -3.72 -0.33
C MET A 508 0.25 -3.71 -1.04
N SER A 509 0.12 -4.42 -2.17
CA SER A 509 -1.15 -4.58 -2.90
C SER A 509 -2.24 -5.21 -2.04
N HIS A 510 -1.90 -6.19 -1.19
CA HIS A 510 -2.83 -6.75 -0.20
C HIS A 510 -3.23 -5.80 0.92
N SER A 511 -2.62 -4.62 1.00
CA SER A 511 -2.95 -3.59 1.98
C SER A 511 -3.76 -2.43 1.38
N GLY A 512 -4.35 -2.63 0.19
CA GLY A 512 -5.27 -1.69 -0.46
C GLY A 512 -4.61 -0.54 -1.22
N PHE A 513 -3.30 -0.63 -1.51
CA PHE A 513 -2.58 0.37 -2.30
C PHE A 513 -2.73 0.07 -3.79
N GLY A 514 -3.52 0.89 -4.48
CA GLY A 514 -3.88 0.69 -5.89
C GLY A 514 -2.72 0.84 -6.87
N TYR A 515 -1.73 1.68 -6.53
CA TYR A 515 -0.59 2.02 -7.39
C TYR A 515 0.73 1.82 -6.64
N TRP A 516 1.74 1.34 -7.37
CA TRP A 516 3.06 1.13 -6.80
C TRP A 516 4.15 1.31 -7.84
N SER A 517 5.30 1.83 -7.41
CA SER A 517 6.50 2.07 -8.21
C SER A 517 7.74 1.58 -7.47
N HIS A 518 8.87 1.61 -8.15
CA HIS A 518 10.18 1.30 -7.57
C HIS A 518 11.28 1.96 -8.40
N ASP A 519 12.47 2.07 -7.84
CA ASP A 519 13.60 2.67 -8.54
C ASP A 519 14.17 1.68 -9.54
N ILE A 520 13.90 1.93 -10.83
CA ILE A 520 14.33 1.07 -11.93
C ILE A 520 15.85 1.05 -11.98
N SER A 521 16.41 -0.14 -12.01
CA SER A 521 17.82 -0.51 -11.93
C SER A 521 18.47 -0.44 -10.54
N GLY A 522 17.69 -0.19 -9.49
CA GLY A 522 18.15 -0.05 -8.13
C GLY A 522 18.61 1.36 -7.78
N PHE A 523 18.32 1.79 -6.56
CA PHE A 523 18.74 3.08 -6.00
C PHE A 523 20.22 3.03 -5.59
N GLU A 524 20.58 2.06 -4.71
CA GLU A 524 21.93 1.94 -4.19
C GLU A 524 22.89 1.34 -5.23
N SER A 525 24.03 1.99 -5.43
CA SER A 525 25.04 1.62 -6.41
C SER A 525 24.59 1.82 -7.87
N THR A 526 25.38 1.40 -8.82
CA THR A 526 25.07 1.40 -10.26
C THR A 526 24.95 -0.02 -10.75
N ALA A 527 23.82 -0.37 -11.35
CA ALA A 527 23.60 -1.70 -11.91
C ALA A 527 24.54 -2.00 -13.10
N PRO A 528 24.94 -3.26 -13.30
CA PRO A 528 25.42 -3.69 -14.61
C PRO A 528 24.28 -3.64 -15.65
N ALA A 529 24.62 -3.55 -16.92
CA ALA A 529 23.66 -3.35 -18.02
C ALA A 529 22.59 -4.45 -18.10
N ASP A 530 22.93 -5.69 -17.75
CA ASP A 530 21.98 -6.80 -17.73
C ASP A 530 20.90 -6.63 -16.65
N VAL A 531 21.24 -6.20 -15.43
CA VAL A 531 20.29 -5.88 -14.37
C VAL A 531 19.44 -4.67 -14.78
N TYR A 532 20.05 -3.63 -15.36
CA TYR A 532 19.32 -2.46 -15.87
C TYR A 532 18.22 -2.89 -16.86
N LYS A 533 18.56 -3.65 -17.89
CA LYS A 533 17.61 -4.10 -18.92
C LYS A 533 16.44 -4.91 -18.35
N ARG A 534 16.71 -5.88 -17.47
CA ARG A 534 15.66 -6.68 -16.81
C ARG A 534 14.77 -5.84 -15.90
N TRP A 535 15.37 -4.88 -15.19
CA TRP A 535 14.58 -4.00 -14.31
C TRP A 535 13.74 -2.98 -15.08
N VAL A 536 14.22 -2.51 -16.24
CA VAL A 536 13.44 -1.68 -17.16
C VAL A 536 12.17 -2.42 -17.64
N GLN A 537 12.28 -3.69 -18.02
CA GLN A 537 11.13 -4.53 -18.39
C GLN A 537 10.11 -4.59 -17.24
N PHE A 538 10.55 -4.93 -16.04
CA PHE A 538 9.70 -5.00 -14.85
C PHE A 538 9.10 -3.62 -14.51
N GLY A 539 9.89 -2.58 -14.50
CA GLY A 539 9.45 -1.24 -14.10
C GLY A 539 8.43 -0.62 -15.07
N LEU A 540 8.56 -0.88 -16.37
CA LEU A 540 7.61 -0.39 -17.37
C LEU A 540 6.33 -1.23 -17.45
N LEU A 541 6.33 -2.42 -16.89
CA LEU A 541 5.13 -3.27 -16.69
C LEU A 541 4.59 -3.18 -15.25
N SER A 542 5.00 -2.17 -14.49
CA SER A 542 4.41 -1.75 -13.20
C SER A 542 3.40 -0.62 -13.41
N SER A 543 2.65 -0.24 -12.38
CA SER A 543 1.69 0.86 -12.51
C SER A 543 2.39 2.17 -12.88
N HIS A 544 3.43 2.56 -12.13
CA HIS A 544 4.24 3.76 -12.40
C HIS A 544 5.72 3.39 -12.57
N SER A 545 6.45 4.17 -13.36
CA SER A 545 7.78 3.81 -13.84
C SER A 545 8.75 4.99 -13.73
N ARG A 546 9.79 4.87 -12.88
CA ARG A 546 10.77 5.92 -12.64
C ARG A 546 12.20 5.42 -12.77
N LEU A 547 12.98 6.06 -13.63
CA LEU A 547 14.43 5.94 -13.69
C LEU A 547 15.05 6.82 -12.60
N HIS A 548 15.55 6.22 -11.53
CA HIS A 548 16.11 6.92 -10.37
C HIS A 548 17.22 6.09 -9.71
N GLY A 549 18.22 6.76 -9.14
CA GLY A 549 19.31 6.12 -8.43
C GLY A 549 20.02 7.06 -7.46
N SER A 550 21.01 6.56 -6.70
CA SER A 550 21.75 7.37 -5.72
C SER A 550 22.88 8.17 -6.37
N THR A 551 23.91 7.51 -6.89
CA THR A 551 25.19 8.13 -7.24
C THR A 551 25.47 8.27 -8.73
N SER A 552 24.58 7.79 -9.60
CA SER A 552 24.70 7.87 -11.06
C SER A 552 23.35 8.05 -11.73
N TYR A 553 23.39 8.65 -12.93
CA TYR A 553 22.22 8.82 -13.76
C TYR A 553 21.73 7.48 -14.31
N ARG A 554 20.41 7.36 -14.53
CA ARG A 554 19.77 6.12 -15.01
C ARG A 554 19.31 6.20 -16.47
N VAL A 555 19.85 7.15 -17.25
CA VAL A 555 19.58 7.22 -18.70
C VAL A 555 20.18 6.02 -19.42
N PRO A 556 19.45 5.36 -20.34
CA PRO A 556 19.84 4.03 -20.85
C PRO A 556 21.15 4.00 -21.62
N TRP A 557 21.51 5.06 -22.34
CA TRP A 557 22.75 5.11 -23.14
C TRP A 557 24.04 5.17 -22.30
N LEU A 558 23.95 5.36 -20.99
CA LEU A 558 25.09 5.23 -20.07
C LEU A 558 25.39 3.77 -19.70
N PHE A 559 24.52 2.84 -20.06
CA PHE A 559 24.71 1.40 -19.86
C PHE A 559 25.23 0.73 -21.14
N ASP A 560 24.40 0.67 -22.18
CA ASP A 560 24.75 0.23 -23.52
C ASP A 560 23.64 0.56 -24.53
N GLU A 561 23.86 0.35 -25.84
CA GLU A 561 22.87 0.61 -26.89
C GLU A 561 21.65 -0.33 -26.79
N GLU A 562 21.82 -1.59 -26.37
CA GLU A 562 20.72 -2.52 -26.16
C GLU A 562 19.80 -2.04 -25.02
N SER A 563 20.35 -1.38 -24.01
CA SER A 563 19.57 -0.74 -22.94
C SER A 563 18.67 0.38 -23.47
N VAL A 564 19.12 1.12 -24.49
CA VAL A 564 18.30 2.13 -25.20
C VAL A 564 17.15 1.45 -25.91
N ASP A 565 17.38 0.36 -26.63
CA ASP A 565 16.37 -0.37 -27.41
C ASP A 565 15.32 -1.00 -26.46
N VAL A 566 15.75 -1.61 -25.36
CA VAL A 566 14.84 -2.18 -24.34
C VAL A 566 13.98 -1.07 -23.72
N CYS A 567 14.59 0.03 -23.31
CA CYS A 567 13.85 1.15 -22.72
C CYS A 567 12.83 1.73 -23.70
N ARG A 568 13.21 1.97 -24.95
CA ARG A 568 12.31 2.45 -26.00
C ARG A 568 11.15 1.50 -26.22
N LYS A 569 11.42 0.20 -26.40
CA LYS A 569 10.39 -0.82 -26.68
C LYS A 569 9.32 -0.85 -25.60
N PHE A 570 9.73 -0.98 -24.35
CA PHE A 570 8.79 -1.15 -23.25
C PHE A 570 8.07 0.14 -22.85
N THR A 571 8.72 1.32 -23.04
CA THR A 571 8.04 2.62 -22.84
C THR A 571 6.93 2.81 -23.88
N LYS A 572 7.20 2.53 -25.15
CA LYS A 572 6.22 2.61 -26.23
C LYS A 572 5.09 1.58 -26.05
N LEU A 573 5.43 0.36 -25.65
CA LEU A 573 4.42 -0.66 -25.32
C LEU A 573 3.49 -0.18 -24.20
N LYS A 574 4.04 0.42 -23.14
CA LYS A 574 3.22 0.97 -22.04
C LYS A 574 2.27 2.06 -22.52
N CYS A 575 2.72 2.97 -23.38
CA CYS A 575 1.84 3.97 -23.98
C CYS A 575 0.68 3.35 -24.77
N ARG A 576 0.95 2.31 -25.56
CA ARG A 576 -0.10 1.57 -26.27
C ARG A 576 -1.07 0.81 -25.36
N LEU A 577 -0.61 0.35 -24.20
CA LEU A 577 -1.44 -0.33 -23.21
C LEU A 577 -2.35 0.63 -22.42
N MET A 578 -2.24 1.95 -22.56
CA MET A 578 -2.95 2.91 -21.73
C MET A 578 -4.47 2.79 -21.73
N PRO A 579 -5.19 2.46 -22.85
CA PRO A 579 -6.64 2.23 -22.79
C PRO A 579 -7.01 1.14 -21.77
N TYR A 580 -6.23 0.08 -21.68
CA TYR A 580 -6.37 -0.98 -20.69
C TYR A 580 -5.91 -0.53 -19.29
N LEU A 581 -4.68 -0.02 -19.18
CA LEU A 581 -4.08 0.34 -17.87
C LEU A 581 -4.86 1.42 -17.16
N TYR A 582 -5.37 2.43 -17.89
CA TYR A 582 -6.14 3.49 -17.26
C TYR A 582 -7.53 3.01 -16.82
N GLY A 583 -8.14 2.05 -17.53
CA GLY A 583 -9.32 1.33 -17.04
C GLY A 583 -9.07 0.61 -15.70
N LYS A 584 -7.89 0.00 -15.54
CA LYS A 584 -7.49 -0.62 -14.26
C LYS A 584 -7.15 0.39 -13.17
N ALA A 585 -6.75 1.60 -13.53
CA ALA A 585 -6.61 2.71 -12.57
C ALA A 585 -7.98 3.21 -12.07
N VAL A 586 -8.99 3.26 -12.94
CA VAL A 586 -10.37 3.56 -12.55
C VAL A 586 -10.90 2.48 -11.59
N GLU A 587 -10.70 1.19 -11.90
CA GLU A 587 -11.07 0.08 -11.02
C GLU A 587 -10.37 0.17 -9.64
N ALA A 588 -9.09 0.56 -9.62
CA ALA A 588 -8.37 0.76 -8.36
C ALA A 588 -8.95 1.93 -7.54
N HIS A 589 -9.40 2.99 -8.20
CA HIS A 589 -10.06 4.12 -7.57
C HIS A 589 -11.46 3.77 -7.03
N GLU A 590 -12.25 3.07 -7.80
CA GLU A 590 -13.65 2.78 -7.46
C GLU A 590 -13.78 1.63 -6.46
N HIS A 591 -12.94 0.60 -6.59
CA HIS A 591 -13.04 -0.66 -5.85
C HIS A 591 -11.83 -0.98 -4.97
N GLY A 592 -10.76 -0.19 -5.02
CA GLY A 592 -9.54 -0.45 -4.23
C GLY A 592 -8.77 -1.69 -4.68
N VAL A 593 -9.09 -2.26 -5.85
CA VAL A 593 -8.38 -3.41 -6.41
C VAL A 593 -7.08 -2.93 -7.07
N PRO A 594 -5.90 -3.41 -6.66
CA PRO A 594 -4.64 -2.88 -7.15
C PRO A 594 -4.42 -3.17 -8.63
N MET A 595 -3.62 -2.32 -9.29
CA MET A 595 -3.21 -2.54 -10.68
C MET A 595 -2.21 -3.69 -10.82
N MET A 596 -1.26 -3.81 -9.90
CA MET A 596 -0.36 -4.96 -9.79
C MET A 596 -0.96 -5.95 -8.80
N ARG A 597 -1.44 -7.09 -9.32
CA ARG A 597 -2.22 -8.06 -8.54
C ARG A 597 -1.41 -9.31 -8.25
N PRO A 598 -1.20 -9.65 -6.99
CA PRO A 598 -0.75 -11.00 -6.65
C PRO A 598 -1.65 -12.05 -7.29
N MET A 599 -1.08 -13.18 -7.71
CA MET A 599 -1.81 -14.23 -8.43
C MET A 599 -3.07 -14.70 -7.67
N MET A 600 -2.99 -14.81 -6.34
CA MET A 600 -4.12 -15.24 -5.52
C MET A 600 -5.31 -14.27 -5.51
N LEU A 601 -5.13 -12.99 -5.88
CA LEU A 601 -6.27 -12.05 -6.04
C LEU A 601 -7.11 -12.37 -7.29
N GLU A 602 -6.47 -12.85 -8.35
CA GLU A 602 -7.13 -13.16 -9.61
C GLU A 602 -7.56 -14.63 -9.72
N PHE A 603 -6.86 -15.52 -9.01
CA PHE A 603 -7.07 -16.97 -9.06
C PHE A 603 -7.19 -17.54 -7.65
N PRO A 604 -8.20 -17.10 -6.84
CA PRO A 604 -8.32 -17.51 -5.44
C PRO A 604 -8.68 -18.99 -5.26
N ASP A 605 -9.22 -19.62 -6.30
CA ASP A 605 -9.61 -21.04 -6.30
C ASP A 605 -8.47 -21.98 -6.77
N ASP A 606 -7.34 -21.41 -7.21
CA ASP A 606 -6.15 -22.19 -7.60
C ASP A 606 -5.08 -22.15 -6.49
N PRO A 607 -4.92 -23.23 -5.70
CA PRO A 607 -3.95 -23.25 -4.59
C PRO A 607 -2.50 -23.07 -5.03
N ALA A 608 -2.16 -23.29 -6.31
CA ALA A 608 -0.82 -23.02 -6.81
C ALA A 608 -0.50 -21.52 -6.81
N CYS A 609 -1.52 -20.67 -6.83
CA CYS A 609 -1.40 -19.21 -6.81
C CYS A 609 -1.16 -18.62 -5.41
N ASP A 610 -1.36 -19.39 -4.34
CA ASP A 610 -1.26 -18.90 -2.95
C ASP A 610 0.14 -18.36 -2.57
N MET A 611 1.22 -18.92 -3.15
CA MET A 611 2.59 -18.62 -2.74
C MET A 611 3.45 -17.97 -3.83
N LEU A 612 2.88 -17.54 -4.95
CA LEU A 612 3.63 -17.00 -6.07
C LEU A 612 4.10 -15.57 -5.79
N ASP A 613 5.42 -15.38 -5.72
CA ASP A 613 6.07 -14.13 -5.34
C ASP A 613 7.02 -13.55 -6.41
N ARG A 614 7.12 -14.18 -7.60
CA ARG A 614 8.00 -13.78 -8.71
C ARG A 614 7.27 -13.47 -10.01
N GLN A 615 5.96 -13.41 -9.94
CA GLN A 615 5.05 -13.08 -11.03
C GLN A 615 3.81 -12.39 -10.48
N TYR A 616 3.07 -11.71 -11.34
CA TYR A 616 1.85 -11.01 -10.97
C TYR A 616 0.94 -10.82 -12.17
N MET A 617 -0.32 -10.48 -11.93
CA MET A 617 -1.21 -9.94 -12.95
C MET A 617 -1.11 -8.42 -12.97
N LEU A 618 -0.87 -7.83 -14.14
CA LEU A 618 -1.05 -6.40 -14.38
C LEU A 618 -2.49 -6.19 -14.86
N GLY A 619 -3.35 -5.71 -13.96
CA GLY A 619 -4.80 -5.81 -14.11
C GLY A 619 -5.28 -7.27 -14.00
N ASP A 620 -6.37 -7.58 -14.67
CA ASP A 620 -7.01 -8.91 -14.69
C ASP A 620 -6.57 -9.80 -15.87
N SER A 621 -5.92 -9.20 -16.89
CA SER A 621 -5.75 -9.84 -18.19
C SER A 621 -4.30 -10.12 -18.57
N LEU A 622 -3.31 -9.45 -17.97
CA LEU A 622 -1.89 -9.57 -18.33
C LEU A 622 -1.05 -10.18 -17.21
N LEU A 623 -0.57 -11.41 -17.40
CA LEU A 623 0.43 -12.01 -16.52
C LEU A 623 1.82 -11.51 -16.90
N VAL A 624 2.57 -11.05 -15.90
CA VAL A 624 3.96 -10.60 -16.02
C VAL A 624 4.85 -11.47 -15.13
N ALA A 625 5.88 -12.09 -15.72
CA ALA A 625 6.91 -12.81 -14.97
C ALA A 625 8.29 -12.17 -15.21
N PRO A 626 8.72 -11.23 -14.34
CA PRO A 626 10.04 -10.62 -14.45
C PRO A 626 11.17 -11.64 -14.38
N ILE A 627 12.26 -11.36 -15.08
CA ILE A 627 13.41 -12.27 -15.16
C ILE A 627 14.50 -11.78 -14.22
N PHE A 628 14.87 -12.59 -13.22
CA PHE A 628 15.84 -12.28 -12.18
C PHE A 628 17.21 -12.92 -12.43
N ARG A 629 17.55 -13.17 -13.71
CA ARG A 629 18.79 -13.83 -14.12
C ARG A 629 19.36 -13.22 -15.41
N LYS A 630 20.69 -13.17 -15.46
CA LYS A 630 21.42 -12.66 -16.64
C LYS A 630 21.20 -13.53 -17.89
N ASP A 631 21.18 -14.86 -17.72
CA ASP A 631 21.05 -15.83 -18.79
C ASP A 631 19.63 -15.89 -19.39
N GLY A 632 18.68 -15.17 -18.82
CA GLY A 632 17.31 -15.06 -19.32
C GLY A 632 16.39 -16.22 -18.95
N GLU A 633 16.85 -17.21 -18.18
CA GLU A 633 16.00 -18.30 -17.73
C GLU A 633 14.97 -17.78 -16.71
N VAL A 634 13.71 -18.13 -16.93
CA VAL A 634 12.59 -17.80 -16.07
C VAL A 634 11.69 -19.03 -15.85
N GLN A 635 11.22 -19.17 -14.61
CA GLN A 635 10.20 -20.16 -14.24
C GLN A 635 8.99 -19.41 -13.69
N TYR A 636 7.81 -19.73 -14.22
CA TYR A 636 6.55 -19.14 -13.82
C TYR A 636 5.41 -20.13 -13.94
N TYR A 637 4.32 -19.87 -13.23
CA TYR A 637 3.12 -20.70 -13.28
C TYR A 637 2.05 -20.03 -14.12
N LEU A 638 1.44 -20.76 -15.03
CA LEU A 638 0.24 -20.36 -15.75
C LEU A 638 -0.97 -21.11 -15.18
N PRO A 639 -2.01 -20.42 -14.68
CA PRO A 639 -3.31 -21.04 -14.40
C PRO A 639 -3.92 -21.72 -15.63
N ASP A 640 -4.92 -22.58 -15.42
CA ASP A 640 -5.58 -23.32 -16.49
C ASP A 640 -6.01 -22.43 -17.67
N GLY A 641 -5.94 -22.97 -18.88
CA GLY A 641 -6.32 -22.35 -20.14
C GLY A 641 -5.18 -22.14 -21.11
N THR A 642 -5.49 -21.74 -22.35
CA THR A 642 -4.50 -21.45 -23.39
C THR A 642 -4.14 -19.96 -23.35
N TRP A 643 -2.97 -19.64 -22.80
CA TRP A 643 -2.45 -18.28 -22.73
C TRP A 643 -1.73 -17.88 -24.01
N THR A 644 -1.76 -16.60 -24.36
CA THR A 644 -1.11 -16.08 -25.56
C THR A 644 -0.08 -15.02 -25.20
N SER A 645 1.14 -15.14 -25.67
CA SER A 645 2.18 -14.12 -25.50
C SER A 645 1.78 -12.82 -26.21
N LEU A 646 1.76 -11.71 -25.50
CA LEU A 646 1.48 -10.38 -26.07
C LEU A 646 2.59 -9.93 -27.03
N LEU A 647 3.83 -10.38 -26.81
CA LEU A 647 5.01 -9.88 -27.55
C LEU A 647 5.21 -10.54 -28.90
N ASP A 648 4.82 -11.81 -29.07
CA ASP A 648 5.07 -12.58 -30.28
C ASP A 648 3.90 -13.45 -30.76
N GLY A 649 2.80 -13.50 -29.99
CA GLY A 649 1.60 -14.28 -30.32
C GLY A 649 1.73 -15.79 -30.06
N GLY A 650 2.82 -16.23 -29.42
CA GLY A 650 3.03 -17.64 -29.05
C GLY A 650 1.98 -18.11 -28.04
N LYS A 651 1.46 -19.35 -28.22
CA LYS A 651 0.47 -19.94 -27.33
C LYS A 651 1.11 -20.94 -26.39
N VAL A 652 0.67 -20.91 -25.14
CA VAL A 652 1.16 -21.79 -24.08
C VAL A 652 -0.02 -22.34 -23.28
N GLU A 653 -0.07 -23.65 -23.12
CA GLU A 653 -1.07 -24.29 -22.26
C GLU A 653 -0.71 -24.07 -20.79
N GLY A 654 -1.72 -23.67 -20.00
CA GLY A 654 -1.62 -23.46 -18.56
C GLY A 654 -1.85 -24.72 -17.72
N GLY A 655 -2.14 -24.54 -16.43
CA GLY A 655 -2.32 -25.59 -15.43
C GLY A 655 -1.00 -26.15 -14.90
N HIS A 656 0.15 -25.59 -15.26
CA HIS A 656 1.47 -26.05 -14.82
C HIS A 656 2.57 -25.00 -14.92
N TRP A 657 3.74 -25.31 -14.33
CA TRP A 657 4.92 -24.48 -14.40
C TRP A 657 5.55 -24.50 -15.79
N GLN A 658 5.94 -23.32 -16.25
CA GLN A 658 6.70 -23.09 -17.47
C GLN A 658 8.15 -22.81 -17.16
N THR A 659 9.06 -23.15 -18.09
CA THR A 659 10.48 -22.75 -18.05
C THR A 659 10.88 -22.28 -19.43
N GLU A 660 11.30 -21.03 -19.56
CA GLU A 660 11.66 -20.40 -20.82
C GLU A 660 13.00 -19.68 -20.70
N ILE A 661 13.60 -19.33 -21.84
CA ILE A 661 14.80 -18.50 -21.94
C ILE A 661 14.49 -17.33 -22.86
N HIS A 662 14.66 -16.12 -22.37
CA HIS A 662 14.40 -14.88 -23.07
C HIS A 662 15.67 -14.03 -23.24
N ASP A 663 15.81 -13.38 -24.40
CA ASP A 663 16.74 -12.27 -24.59
C ASP A 663 16.29 -11.03 -23.81
N PHE A 664 17.03 -9.92 -23.89
CA PHE A 664 16.66 -8.68 -23.19
C PHE A 664 15.51 -7.91 -23.87
N MET A 665 15.07 -8.33 -25.07
CA MET A 665 13.93 -7.72 -25.76
C MET A 665 12.61 -8.41 -25.43
N SER A 666 12.60 -9.47 -24.61
CA SER A 666 11.40 -10.24 -24.27
C SER A 666 11.39 -10.71 -22.81
N LEU A 667 10.21 -11.04 -22.31
CA LEU A 667 9.91 -11.72 -21.04
C LEU A 667 8.55 -12.39 -21.18
N PRO A 668 8.16 -13.32 -20.30
CA PRO A 668 6.78 -13.80 -20.26
C PRO A 668 5.82 -12.63 -19.92
N LEU A 669 5.06 -12.24 -20.94
CA LEU A 669 3.96 -11.27 -20.86
C LEU A 669 2.76 -11.93 -21.56
N MET A 670 1.96 -12.61 -20.75
CA MET A 670 0.93 -13.53 -21.23
C MET A 670 -0.46 -12.94 -21.07
N VAL A 671 -1.25 -13.00 -22.14
CA VAL A 671 -2.65 -12.58 -22.13
C VAL A 671 -3.52 -13.74 -21.68
N ARG A 672 -4.38 -13.47 -20.69
CA ARG A 672 -5.35 -14.45 -20.17
C ARG A 672 -6.34 -14.86 -21.27
N PRO A 673 -6.71 -16.16 -21.38
CA PRO A 673 -7.75 -16.59 -22.31
C PRO A 673 -9.11 -15.94 -21.98
N GLY A 674 -9.90 -15.68 -23.03
CA GLY A 674 -11.20 -14.99 -22.91
C GLY A 674 -11.11 -13.46 -22.84
N THR A 675 -9.92 -12.87 -23.03
CA THR A 675 -9.71 -11.42 -22.91
C THR A 675 -10.00 -10.67 -24.21
N VAL A 676 -10.64 -9.51 -24.10
CA VAL A 676 -10.61 -8.43 -25.11
C VAL A 676 -9.70 -7.33 -24.60
N LEU A 677 -8.49 -7.22 -25.15
CA LEU A 677 -7.47 -6.26 -24.74
C LEU A 677 -7.48 -5.04 -25.65
N PRO A 678 -7.86 -3.84 -25.18
CA PRO A 678 -7.77 -2.63 -25.99
C PRO A 678 -6.33 -2.11 -26.03
N LEU A 679 -5.79 -1.91 -27.23
CA LEU A 679 -4.50 -1.30 -27.50
C LEU A 679 -4.68 0.02 -28.21
N GLY A 680 -4.04 1.06 -27.73
CA GLY A 680 -4.08 2.38 -28.34
C GLY A 680 -3.17 2.52 -29.57
N ALA A 681 -3.47 3.48 -30.43
CA ALA A 681 -2.69 3.78 -31.62
C ALA A 681 -1.41 4.59 -31.35
N HIS A 682 -1.35 5.27 -30.19
CA HIS A 682 -0.24 6.16 -29.84
C HIS A 682 0.78 5.47 -28.94
N ASP A 683 2.05 5.57 -29.32
CA ASP A 683 3.17 4.99 -28.58
C ASP A 683 4.14 6.02 -28.02
N ASP A 684 3.83 7.32 -28.21
CA ASP A 684 4.70 8.47 -27.89
C ASP A 684 4.31 9.20 -26.59
N ARG A 685 3.14 8.92 -26.03
CA ARG A 685 2.62 9.53 -24.80
C ARG A 685 1.52 8.70 -24.15
N PRO A 686 1.32 8.79 -22.83
CA PRO A 686 0.28 8.01 -22.13
C PRO A 686 -1.10 8.68 -22.11
N ASP A 687 -1.20 10.00 -22.31
CA ASP A 687 -2.38 10.85 -22.11
C ASP A 687 -2.98 11.34 -23.44
N TYR A 688 -3.45 10.42 -24.25
CA TYR A 688 -4.11 10.68 -25.53
C TYR A 688 -5.58 10.26 -25.50
N ASP A 689 -6.31 10.51 -26.55
CA ASP A 689 -7.67 9.99 -26.70
C ASP A 689 -7.64 8.51 -26.99
N TYR A 690 -8.00 7.69 -25.99
CA TYR A 690 -7.89 6.22 -26.06
C TYR A 690 -8.80 5.55 -27.10
N LEU A 691 -9.83 6.26 -27.59
CA LEU A 691 -10.67 5.77 -28.68
C LEU A 691 -10.12 6.10 -30.07
N ASP A 692 -9.06 6.93 -30.17
CA ASP A 692 -8.48 7.29 -31.45
C ASP A 692 -7.65 6.14 -32.02
N GLY A 693 -8.22 5.43 -33.00
CA GLY A 693 -7.57 4.30 -33.67
C GLY A 693 -7.36 3.07 -32.75
N VAL A 694 -8.21 2.86 -31.74
CA VAL A 694 -8.11 1.73 -30.84
C VAL A 694 -8.23 0.39 -31.56
N GLU A 695 -7.39 -0.57 -31.16
CA GLU A 695 -7.42 -1.94 -31.62
C GLU A 695 -7.96 -2.84 -30.48
N LEU A 696 -9.01 -3.60 -30.75
CA LEU A 696 -9.56 -4.61 -29.82
C LEU A 696 -8.94 -5.97 -30.17
N HIS A 697 -8.01 -6.42 -29.35
CA HIS A 697 -7.35 -7.71 -29.51
C HIS A 697 -8.11 -8.78 -28.71
N VAL A 698 -8.71 -9.74 -29.41
CA VAL A 698 -9.53 -10.81 -28.85
C VAL A 698 -8.69 -12.07 -28.68
N TYR A 699 -8.47 -12.51 -27.46
CA TYR A 699 -7.62 -13.67 -27.15
C TYR A 699 -8.44 -14.85 -26.65
N GLN A 700 -8.42 -15.97 -27.38
CA GLN A 700 -9.00 -17.24 -26.97
C GLN A 700 -10.44 -17.13 -26.40
N LEU A 701 -11.25 -16.21 -26.95
CA LEU A 701 -12.68 -16.12 -26.61
C LEU A 701 -13.42 -17.22 -27.38
N ALA A 702 -14.12 -18.11 -26.68
CA ALA A 702 -14.76 -19.26 -27.28
C ALA A 702 -15.99 -18.85 -28.10
N ASP A 703 -16.34 -19.69 -29.10
CA ASP A 703 -17.52 -19.43 -29.93
C ASP A 703 -18.81 -19.48 -29.11
N GLY A 704 -19.61 -18.43 -29.20
CA GLY A 704 -20.81 -18.20 -28.39
C GLY A 704 -20.55 -17.43 -27.09
N GLU A 705 -19.30 -17.16 -26.71
CA GLU A 705 -18.97 -16.33 -25.55
C GLU A 705 -18.87 -14.84 -25.91
N SER A 706 -19.09 -13.99 -24.92
CA SER A 706 -19.02 -12.54 -25.03
C SER A 706 -18.18 -11.96 -23.92
N GLU A 707 -17.39 -10.94 -24.25
CA GLU A 707 -16.61 -10.16 -23.29
C GLU A 707 -16.87 -8.66 -23.51
N THR A 708 -17.02 -7.94 -22.42
CA THR A 708 -17.28 -6.49 -22.45
C THR A 708 -16.11 -5.72 -21.86
N VAL A 709 -15.63 -4.74 -22.61
CA VAL A 709 -14.58 -3.82 -22.17
C VAL A 709 -15.07 -2.37 -22.20
N GLU A 710 -14.86 -1.66 -21.11
CA GLU A 710 -15.08 -0.22 -21.01
C GLU A 710 -13.74 0.50 -21.18
N ILE A 711 -13.69 1.43 -22.13
CA ILE A 711 -12.51 2.26 -22.37
C ILE A 711 -12.78 3.64 -21.76
N PRO A 712 -11.97 4.07 -20.78
CA PRO A 712 -12.14 5.38 -20.17
C PRO A 712 -11.59 6.51 -21.07
N ASP A 713 -12.00 7.72 -20.81
CA ASP A 713 -11.26 8.91 -21.22
C ASP A 713 -10.08 9.18 -20.25
N THR A 714 -9.28 10.20 -20.53
CA THR A 714 -8.12 10.59 -19.70
C THR A 714 -8.52 11.20 -18.33
N LYS A 715 -9.81 11.31 -18.03
CA LYS A 715 -10.37 11.78 -16.76
C LYS A 715 -11.05 10.65 -15.96
N GLY A 716 -11.06 9.43 -16.50
CA GLY A 716 -11.61 8.26 -15.86
C GLY A 716 -13.09 8.00 -16.11
N SER A 717 -13.76 8.85 -16.92
CA SER A 717 -15.14 8.56 -17.31
C SER A 717 -15.17 7.56 -18.45
N VAL A 718 -16.15 6.66 -18.48
CA VAL A 718 -16.33 5.71 -19.59
C VAL A 718 -16.58 6.48 -20.88
N ALA A 719 -15.65 6.39 -21.82
CA ALA A 719 -15.71 7.05 -23.12
C ALA A 719 -16.45 6.19 -24.16
N ALA A 720 -16.32 4.86 -24.09
CA ALA A 720 -17.10 3.90 -24.87
C ALA A 720 -17.07 2.51 -24.22
N THR A 721 -18.15 1.74 -24.51
CA THR A 721 -18.27 0.34 -24.15
C THR A 721 -18.25 -0.52 -25.43
N PHE A 722 -17.50 -1.62 -25.40
CA PHE A 722 -17.43 -2.58 -26.47
C PHE A 722 -17.78 -3.97 -25.94
N THR A 723 -18.83 -4.58 -26.46
CA THR A 723 -19.16 -6.00 -26.21
C THR A 723 -18.80 -6.80 -27.44
N VAL A 724 -17.82 -7.68 -27.29
CA VAL A 724 -17.33 -8.55 -28.36
C VAL A 724 -17.89 -9.95 -28.15
N THR A 725 -18.62 -10.48 -29.12
CA THR A 725 -19.16 -11.82 -29.12
C THR A 725 -18.52 -12.63 -30.25
N MET A 726 -17.99 -13.81 -29.94
CA MET A 726 -17.51 -14.74 -30.97
C MET A 726 -18.66 -15.56 -31.53
N LYS A 727 -18.80 -15.57 -32.86
CA LYS A 727 -19.82 -16.34 -33.54
C LYS A 727 -19.29 -16.88 -34.87
N ASP A 728 -19.37 -18.18 -35.02
CA ASP A 728 -18.88 -18.91 -36.24
C ASP A 728 -17.41 -18.55 -36.56
N GLY A 729 -16.57 -18.40 -35.51
CA GLY A 729 -15.15 -18.00 -35.60
C GLY A 729 -14.89 -16.54 -35.97
N GLN A 730 -15.90 -15.67 -35.92
CA GLN A 730 -15.80 -14.24 -36.20
C GLN A 730 -16.23 -13.41 -34.99
N ALA A 731 -15.50 -12.33 -34.72
CA ALA A 731 -15.85 -11.38 -33.67
C ALA A 731 -16.97 -10.44 -34.19
N GLN A 732 -18.09 -10.41 -33.50
CA GLN A 732 -19.17 -9.43 -33.65
C GLN A 732 -19.06 -8.41 -32.51
N VAL A 733 -19.13 -7.10 -32.82
CA VAL A 733 -18.96 -6.05 -31.85
C VAL A 733 -20.20 -5.18 -31.74
N GLU A 734 -20.74 -5.06 -30.56
CA GLU A 734 -21.73 -4.06 -30.21
C GLU A 734 -21.03 -2.93 -29.41
N THR A 735 -21.27 -1.68 -29.79
CA THR A 735 -20.61 -0.52 -29.14
C THR A 735 -21.43 0.75 -29.28
N ASP A 736 -21.26 1.67 -28.32
CA ASP A 736 -21.73 3.06 -28.37
C ASP A 736 -20.66 4.03 -28.90
N SER A 737 -19.47 3.52 -29.26
CA SER A 737 -18.39 4.35 -29.84
C SER A 737 -18.80 4.95 -31.18
N THR A 738 -18.54 6.25 -31.32
CA THR A 738 -18.70 6.96 -32.61
C THR A 738 -17.40 7.02 -33.42
N LYS A 739 -16.27 6.55 -32.83
CA LYS A 739 -14.96 6.53 -33.49
C LYS A 739 -14.67 5.19 -34.13
N PRO A 740 -13.86 5.18 -35.20
CA PRO A 740 -13.45 3.93 -35.84
C PRO A 740 -12.52 3.13 -34.93
N TYR A 741 -12.68 1.81 -34.97
CA TYR A 741 -11.85 0.83 -34.26
C TYR A 741 -11.49 -0.34 -35.16
N THR A 742 -10.50 -1.11 -34.75
CA THR A 742 -10.10 -2.35 -35.44
C THR A 742 -10.27 -3.54 -34.50
N VAL A 743 -10.61 -4.70 -35.02
CA VAL A 743 -10.69 -5.97 -34.27
C VAL A 743 -9.63 -6.93 -34.79
N VAL A 744 -8.81 -7.47 -33.90
CA VAL A 744 -7.77 -8.46 -34.20
C VAL A 744 -8.03 -9.72 -33.39
N VAL A 745 -8.28 -10.83 -34.02
CA VAL A 745 -8.62 -12.11 -33.37
C VAL A 745 -7.39 -13.02 -33.30
N HIS A 746 -7.04 -13.44 -32.10
CA HIS A 746 -5.96 -14.38 -31.77
C HIS A 746 -6.59 -15.70 -31.27
N GLN A 747 -6.79 -16.65 -32.19
CA GLN A 747 -7.35 -17.99 -31.90
C GLN A 747 -6.29 -19.07 -31.90
#